data_f4598a2f60515024f37ad2af51fdc6d3
#
_entry.id   f4598a2f60515024f37ad2af51fdc6d3
#
_cell.length_a   1.000
_cell.length_b   1.000
_cell.length_c   1.000
_cell.angle_alpha   90.00
_cell.angle_beta   90.00
_cell.angle_gamma   90.00
#
_symmetry.space_group_name_H-M   'P 1'
#
loop_
_entity.id
_entity.type
_entity.pdbx_description
1 polymer ?
#
loop_
_entity_poly.entity_id
_entity_poly.type
_entity_poly.pdbx_seq_one_letter_code
_entity_poly.pdbx_strand_id
1 'polypeptide(L)'
;MLNHYPAWKNLLILLVMVLGILYSVPNLYPDDEALQVTHESRELGQTDLDRITTALEAARLATIGQELNGSGILLRFDGVEEQLRAKTAIEDALSDDFIVALNLAPTTPGWMQAIGAGKMNLGLDLQGGVHFLMEVDMEAAVLGRMEDNLSNVRSILRELRIRSRGLALVDSSHIEVRFASADDRSRARSELLDNFPELQFQNREANDLYILDLRMTQDTMLQIQRDTLQANRTTLLNRVDALGVAEPTVQQQGANRIVVELPGVQDPAQAIRILQRIATLEFHLEAAPGAPRSSYQTYDYVTPEGAFTVNVDNDVILQGDRISNVRPSLDQNGLPQVQISLDAQGGNQINRVTRDNVGRMMDILLIETRSRTNLVIDENGEEVEAVEFFEDRRLISHARINSALGRQFVITGLTQREAMDLSLLISSGSLAAPMTIVEQSVIGPTMGRENLEQGIRGVQIAAILVVAFMLLYYRIFGIAANVALIMNIVLIFAVLSSVLPATLTLPGIVGIVLTVGMAVDANVLIFTRIKEELHNGLPPQQAISAGYDRAFTTILDANLTTFLVAVVLFTIGTGPVKGFAVTLMIGIVTSMFTAIVGTRALVNLIYGRRRELRSLSIGIVPVKATPLKPTPGKGQAA
;
A
#
# COMPACT_ATOMS: atom_id res chain seq x y z
N MET A 1 17.73 -11.56 49.07
CA MET A 1 17.10 -12.77 48.48
C MET A 1 17.49 -12.80 47.02
N LEU A 2 18.12 -13.86 46.52
CA LEU A 2 18.68 -13.95 45.16
C LEU A 2 17.61 -13.92 44.05
N ASN A 3 16.45 -14.49 44.26
CA ASN A 3 15.37 -14.61 43.26
C ASN A 3 14.16 -13.75 43.66
N HIS A 4 14.36 -12.44 43.68
CA HIS A 4 13.31 -11.49 43.99
C HIS A 4 13.36 -10.29 43.02
N TYR A 5 12.30 -10.09 42.27
CA TYR A 5 12.17 -8.88 41.47
C TYR A 5 11.66 -7.72 42.33
N PRO A 6 12.20 -6.51 42.19
CA PRO A 6 11.62 -5.33 42.81
C PRO A 6 10.18 -5.12 42.29
N ALA A 7 9.32 -4.55 43.12
CA ALA A 7 7.89 -4.41 42.84
C ALA A 7 7.61 -3.71 41.48
N TRP A 8 8.45 -2.72 41.11
CA TRP A 8 8.28 -1.99 39.85
C TRP A 8 8.47 -2.88 38.61
N LYS A 9 9.35 -3.90 38.62
CA LYS A 9 9.51 -4.85 37.51
C LYS A 9 8.28 -5.74 37.35
N ASN A 10 7.70 -6.21 38.46
CA ASN A 10 6.47 -6.99 38.40
C ASN A 10 5.30 -6.14 37.92
N LEU A 11 5.22 -4.86 38.35
CA LEU A 11 4.21 -3.92 37.86
C LEU A 11 4.35 -3.65 36.35
N LEU A 12 5.59 -3.50 35.88
CA LEU A 12 5.86 -3.29 34.43
C LEU A 12 5.43 -4.51 33.61
N ILE A 13 5.74 -5.74 34.07
CA ILE A 13 5.30 -6.98 33.40
C ILE A 13 3.77 -7.03 33.36
N LEU A 14 3.11 -6.73 34.52
CA LEU A 14 1.66 -6.69 34.59
C LEU A 14 1.06 -5.65 33.61
N LEU A 15 1.64 -4.45 33.57
CA LEU A 15 1.21 -3.40 32.68
C LEU A 15 1.33 -3.82 31.20
N VAL A 16 2.49 -4.39 30.80
CA VAL A 16 2.71 -4.90 29.44
C VAL A 16 1.68 -5.98 29.10
N MET A 17 1.36 -6.87 30.05
CA MET A 17 0.36 -7.91 29.82
C MET A 17 -1.06 -7.38 29.73
N VAL A 18 -1.44 -6.40 30.57
CA VAL A 18 -2.76 -5.76 30.50
C VAL A 18 -2.94 -5.05 29.17
N LEU A 19 -1.92 -4.29 28.73
CA LEU A 19 -1.92 -3.66 27.41
C LEU A 19 -1.95 -4.72 26.29
N GLY A 20 -1.15 -5.78 26.42
CA GLY A 20 -1.14 -6.88 25.46
C GLY A 20 -2.52 -7.54 25.30
N ILE A 21 -3.20 -7.81 26.41
CA ILE A 21 -4.57 -8.36 26.37
C ILE A 21 -5.53 -7.36 25.73
N LEU A 22 -5.48 -6.08 26.12
CA LEU A 22 -6.36 -5.02 25.63
C LEU A 22 -6.29 -4.89 24.09
N TYR A 23 -5.08 -4.89 23.53
CA TYR A 23 -4.85 -4.77 22.09
C TYR A 23 -4.99 -6.10 21.33
N SER A 24 -4.98 -7.23 22.01
CA SER A 24 -5.22 -8.56 21.41
C SER A 24 -6.71 -8.91 21.31
N VAL A 25 -7.55 -8.41 22.23
CA VAL A 25 -8.98 -8.73 22.34
C VAL A 25 -9.78 -8.38 21.07
N PRO A 26 -9.53 -7.30 20.31
CA PRO A 26 -10.26 -7.01 19.08
C PRO A 26 -10.25 -8.16 18.07
N ASN A 27 -9.21 -8.99 18.03
CA ASN A 27 -9.11 -10.14 17.13
C ASN A 27 -10.07 -11.30 17.48
N LEU A 28 -10.72 -11.27 18.63
CA LEU A 28 -11.73 -12.25 19.02
C LEU A 28 -13.13 -11.89 18.51
N TYR A 29 -13.33 -10.68 17.99
CA TYR A 29 -14.60 -10.26 17.41
C TYR A 29 -14.58 -10.60 15.90
N PRO A 30 -15.40 -11.52 15.37
CA PRO A 30 -15.47 -11.74 13.93
C PRO A 30 -16.01 -10.49 13.24
N ASP A 31 -15.64 -10.26 11.97
CA ASP A 31 -16.29 -9.25 11.15
C ASP A 31 -17.58 -9.85 10.59
N ASP A 32 -18.62 -9.01 10.46
CA ASP A 32 -19.81 -9.38 9.76
C ASP A 32 -19.61 -9.23 8.25
N GLU A 33 -20.14 -10.16 7.47
CA GLU A 33 -20.21 -10.04 6.03
C GLU A 33 -21.11 -8.86 5.67
N ALA A 34 -20.63 -7.92 4.89
CA ALA A 34 -21.35 -6.69 4.60
C ALA A 34 -21.36 -6.32 3.12
N LEU A 35 -22.37 -5.59 2.69
CA LEU A 35 -22.40 -4.91 1.40
C LEU A 35 -22.31 -3.41 1.64
N GLN A 36 -21.41 -2.77 0.94
CA GLN A 36 -21.33 -1.32 0.84
C GLN A 36 -22.00 -0.89 -0.45
N VAL A 37 -23.10 -0.18 -0.33
CA VAL A 37 -23.78 0.41 -1.47
C VAL A 37 -23.44 1.88 -1.52
N THR A 38 -22.89 2.33 -2.65
CA THR A 38 -22.58 3.73 -2.92
C THR A 38 -23.25 4.15 -4.24
N HIS A 39 -23.36 5.44 -4.47
CA HIS A 39 -23.86 5.96 -5.74
C HIS A 39 -22.77 6.83 -6.36
N GLU A 40 -22.56 6.72 -7.68
CA GLU A 40 -21.48 7.39 -8.39
C GLU A 40 -21.52 8.92 -8.29
N SER A 41 -22.70 9.51 -8.11
CA SER A 41 -22.89 10.95 -8.28
C SER A 41 -23.51 11.69 -7.12
N ARG A 42 -23.98 11.04 -6.06
CA ARG A 42 -24.62 11.66 -4.90
C ARG A 42 -24.47 10.85 -3.62
N GLU A 43 -24.63 11.48 -2.49
CA GLU A 43 -24.80 10.79 -1.23
C GLU A 43 -26.14 10.05 -1.19
N LEU A 44 -26.11 8.84 -0.63
CA LEU A 44 -27.31 8.04 -0.46
C LEU A 44 -28.14 8.54 0.72
N GLY A 45 -29.45 8.54 0.56
CA GLY A 45 -30.40 8.96 1.58
C GLY A 45 -31.31 7.82 2.06
N GLN A 46 -32.23 8.17 2.96
CA GLN A 46 -33.19 7.22 3.52
C GLN A 46 -34.07 6.55 2.44
N THR A 47 -34.40 7.30 1.38
CA THR A 47 -35.20 6.77 0.26
C THR A 47 -34.50 5.63 -0.48
N ASP A 48 -33.17 5.69 -0.58
CA ASP A 48 -32.37 4.66 -1.22
C ASP A 48 -32.27 3.43 -0.32
N LEU A 49 -32.11 3.65 0.99
CA LEU A 49 -32.15 2.57 1.97
C LEU A 49 -33.49 1.81 1.92
N ASP A 50 -34.62 2.55 1.83
CA ASP A 50 -35.95 1.96 1.75
C ASP A 50 -36.11 1.12 0.46
N ARG A 51 -35.57 1.59 -0.68
CA ARG A 51 -35.58 0.82 -1.95
C ARG A 51 -34.75 -0.46 -1.84
N ILE A 52 -33.56 -0.36 -1.27
CA ILE A 52 -32.66 -1.51 -1.05
C ILE A 52 -33.33 -2.52 -0.12
N THR A 53 -33.91 -2.04 0.98
CA THR A 53 -34.64 -2.91 1.94
C THR A 53 -35.80 -3.63 1.28
N THR A 54 -36.57 -2.92 0.44
CA THR A 54 -37.67 -3.53 -0.33
C THR A 54 -37.17 -4.62 -1.29
N ALA A 55 -36.04 -4.40 -1.95
CA ALA A 55 -35.43 -5.40 -2.83
C ALA A 55 -34.96 -6.64 -2.06
N LEU A 56 -34.35 -6.46 -0.88
CA LEU A 56 -33.93 -7.56 -0.01
C LEU A 56 -35.12 -8.35 0.56
N GLU A 57 -36.22 -7.67 0.97
CA GLU A 57 -37.46 -8.32 1.40
C GLU A 57 -38.11 -9.16 0.29
N ALA A 58 -38.14 -8.62 -0.94
CA ALA A 58 -38.62 -9.35 -2.11
C ALA A 58 -37.81 -10.63 -2.39
N ALA A 59 -36.49 -10.57 -2.16
CA ALA A 59 -35.56 -11.70 -2.26
C ALA A 59 -35.57 -12.62 -1.03
N ARG A 60 -36.33 -12.29 0.02
CA ARG A 60 -36.39 -12.99 1.32
C ARG A 60 -35.04 -13.08 2.01
N LEU A 61 -34.27 -12.02 1.97
CA LEU A 61 -32.95 -11.88 2.61
C LEU A 61 -33.07 -10.93 3.80
N ALA A 62 -32.61 -11.38 4.97
CA ALA A 62 -32.61 -10.59 6.18
C ALA A 62 -31.23 -9.95 6.39
N THR A 63 -31.20 -8.71 6.84
CA THR A 63 -29.98 -8.02 7.27
C THR A 63 -29.87 -8.05 8.80
N ILE A 64 -28.66 -8.27 9.34
CA ILE A 64 -28.38 -8.18 10.78
C ILE A 64 -28.33 -6.71 11.22
N GLY A 65 -27.87 -5.83 10.34
CA GLY A 65 -27.74 -4.39 10.59
C GLY A 65 -27.71 -3.59 9.32
N GLN A 66 -28.16 -2.33 9.44
CA GLN A 66 -28.16 -1.35 8.34
C GLN A 66 -27.64 -0.04 8.89
N GLU A 67 -26.65 0.54 8.22
CA GLU A 67 -26.05 1.82 8.61
C GLU A 67 -25.97 2.74 7.39
N LEU A 68 -26.53 3.95 7.52
CA LEU A 68 -26.38 5.02 6.55
C LEU A 68 -25.30 5.97 7.06
N ASN A 69 -24.22 6.10 6.33
CA ASN A 69 -23.11 7.00 6.68
C ASN A 69 -22.70 7.82 5.45
N GLY A 70 -21.79 8.79 5.63
CA GLY A 70 -21.34 9.67 4.54
C GLY A 70 -20.64 8.94 3.39
N SER A 71 -20.25 7.66 3.58
CA SER A 71 -19.64 6.82 2.56
C SER A 71 -20.65 5.90 1.83
N GLY A 72 -21.95 5.96 2.18
CA GLY A 72 -23.02 5.18 1.58
C GLY A 72 -23.85 4.37 2.57
N ILE A 73 -24.46 3.29 2.11
CA ILE A 73 -25.27 2.36 2.91
C ILE A 73 -24.48 1.08 3.14
N LEU A 74 -24.27 0.75 4.41
CA LEU A 74 -23.63 -0.51 4.84
C LEU A 74 -24.71 -1.48 5.35
N LEU A 75 -24.76 -2.66 4.75
CA LEU A 75 -25.71 -3.72 5.07
C LEU A 75 -24.95 -4.93 5.58
N ARG A 76 -25.32 -5.47 6.75
CA ARG A 76 -24.66 -6.62 7.40
C ARG A 76 -25.46 -7.89 7.22
N PHE A 77 -24.80 -9.03 6.98
CA PHE A 77 -25.37 -10.35 6.76
C PHE A 77 -24.74 -11.41 7.65
N ASP A 78 -25.43 -12.52 7.87
CA ASP A 78 -24.96 -13.63 8.73
C ASP A 78 -23.97 -14.57 8.01
N GLY A 79 -23.79 -14.41 6.69
CA GLY A 79 -22.86 -15.24 5.94
C GLY A 79 -22.61 -14.77 4.51
N VAL A 80 -21.53 -15.34 3.91
CA VAL A 80 -21.11 -15.02 2.53
C VAL A 80 -22.17 -15.38 1.50
N GLU A 81 -22.88 -16.49 1.68
CA GLU A 81 -23.90 -16.92 0.72
C GLU A 81 -25.05 -15.92 0.68
N GLU A 82 -25.49 -15.44 1.84
CA GLU A 82 -26.53 -14.42 1.95
C GLU A 82 -26.07 -13.08 1.39
N GLN A 83 -24.82 -12.69 1.68
CA GLN A 83 -24.18 -11.49 1.13
C GLN A 83 -24.15 -11.52 -0.41
N LEU A 84 -23.72 -12.64 -1.02
CA LEU A 84 -23.64 -12.76 -2.49
C LEU A 84 -25.03 -12.73 -3.14
N ARG A 85 -26.02 -13.40 -2.54
CA ARG A 85 -27.42 -13.36 -3.02
C ARG A 85 -28.00 -11.96 -2.88
N ALA A 86 -27.69 -11.28 -1.79
CA ALA A 86 -28.12 -9.91 -1.56
C ALA A 86 -27.49 -8.93 -2.56
N LYS A 87 -26.21 -9.11 -2.90
CA LYS A 87 -25.53 -8.33 -3.94
C LYS A 87 -26.30 -8.41 -5.25
N THR A 88 -26.57 -9.62 -5.75
CA THR A 88 -27.30 -9.82 -7.00
C THR A 88 -28.70 -9.21 -6.93
N ALA A 89 -29.44 -9.40 -5.83
CA ALA A 89 -30.79 -8.87 -5.69
C ALA A 89 -30.82 -7.32 -5.67
N ILE A 90 -29.78 -6.69 -5.09
CA ILE A 90 -29.65 -5.23 -5.06
C ILE A 90 -29.24 -4.69 -6.43
N GLU A 91 -28.28 -5.34 -7.11
CA GLU A 91 -27.86 -4.98 -8.47
C GLU A 91 -29.00 -5.07 -9.48
N ASP A 92 -29.84 -6.11 -9.39
CA ASP A 92 -31.02 -6.29 -10.25
C ASP A 92 -32.13 -5.24 -9.99
N ALA A 93 -32.23 -4.73 -8.76
CA ALA A 93 -33.26 -3.78 -8.34
C ALA A 93 -32.90 -2.30 -8.50
N LEU A 94 -31.60 -2.02 -8.57
CA LEU A 94 -31.07 -0.66 -8.69
C LEU A 94 -30.56 -0.43 -10.12
N SER A 95 -30.39 0.86 -10.49
CA SER A 95 -29.81 1.23 -11.77
C SER A 95 -28.28 1.07 -11.73
N ASP A 96 -27.64 1.06 -12.92
CA ASP A 96 -26.18 0.94 -13.11
C ASP A 96 -25.36 2.06 -12.42
N ASP A 97 -26.03 3.10 -11.93
CA ASP A 97 -25.38 4.20 -11.20
C ASP A 97 -25.05 3.85 -9.73
N PHE A 98 -25.54 2.70 -9.23
CA PHE A 98 -25.22 2.22 -7.90
C PHE A 98 -24.08 1.22 -7.94
N ILE A 99 -23.11 1.39 -7.05
CA ILE A 99 -21.99 0.48 -6.87
C ILE A 99 -22.26 -0.36 -5.63
N VAL A 100 -22.40 -1.67 -5.81
CA VAL A 100 -22.60 -2.65 -4.73
C VAL A 100 -21.29 -3.40 -4.51
N ALA A 101 -20.53 -3.01 -3.51
CA ALA A 101 -19.25 -3.62 -3.18
C ALA A 101 -19.40 -4.62 -2.02
N LEU A 102 -18.74 -5.75 -2.14
CA LEU A 102 -18.58 -6.68 -1.02
C LEU A 102 -17.59 -6.07 -0.03
N ASN A 103 -17.96 -6.07 1.24
CA ASN A 103 -17.18 -5.49 2.33
C ASN A 103 -17.29 -6.37 3.58
N LEU A 104 -16.46 -6.08 4.57
CA LEU A 104 -16.52 -6.64 5.92
C LEU A 104 -16.77 -5.51 6.91
N ALA A 105 -17.74 -5.69 7.79
CA ALA A 105 -18.11 -4.69 8.78
C ALA A 105 -17.54 -5.08 10.16
N PRO A 106 -16.67 -4.24 10.78
CA PRO A 106 -16.09 -4.56 12.07
C PRO A 106 -17.17 -4.60 13.18
N THR A 107 -17.12 -5.63 14.03
CA THR A 107 -18.00 -5.77 15.20
C THR A 107 -17.31 -5.30 16.50
N THR A 108 -16.08 -4.79 16.41
CA THR A 108 -15.30 -4.31 17.53
C THR A 108 -16.01 -3.13 18.22
N PRO A 109 -16.20 -3.16 19.57
CA PRO A 109 -16.83 -2.06 20.30
C PRO A 109 -16.15 -0.71 20.08
N GLY A 110 -16.94 0.35 19.92
CA GLY A 110 -16.43 1.69 19.57
C GLY A 110 -15.42 2.28 20.58
N TRP A 111 -15.50 1.92 21.86
CA TRP A 111 -14.52 2.35 22.86
C TRP A 111 -13.12 1.77 22.64
N MET A 112 -13.02 0.54 22.08
CA MET A 112 -11.74 -0.06 21.70
C MET A 112 -11.15 0.66 20.50
N GLN A 113 -11.98 0.98 19.49
CA GLN A 113 -11.56 1.78 18.34
C GLN A 113 -11.07 3.17 18.76
N ALA A 114 -11.72 3.80 19.74
CA ALA A 114 -11.34 5.12 20.24
C ALA A 114 -9.94 5.17 20.90
N ILE A 115 -9.44 4.05 21.43
CA ILE A 115 -8.08 3.92 21.97
C ILE A 115 -7.08 3.37 20.93
N GLY A 116 -7.47 3.23 19.67
CA GLY A 116 -6.63 2.67 18.61
C GLY A 116 -6.43 1.14 18.68
N ALA A 117 -7.27 0.42 19.47
CA ALA A 117 -7.25 -1.03 19.50
C ALA A 117 -8.11 -1.57 18.35
N GLY A 118 -7.47 -1.83 17.22
CA GLY A 118 -8.06 -2.43 16.02
C GLY A 118 -7.79 -3.93 15.92
N LYS A 119 -8.38 -4.56 14.92
CA LYS A 119 -8.00 -5.92 14.51
C LYS A 119 -6.69 -5.91 13.75
N MET A 120 -6.03 -7.05 13.69
CA MET A 120 -4.91 -7.22 12.78
C MET A 120 -5.42 -7.32 11.33
N ASN A 121 -4.65 -6.78 10.42
CA ASN A 121 -4.95 -6.76 9.01
C ASN A 121 -4.66 -8.12 8.40
N LEU A 122 -5.62 -8.66 7.64
CA LEU A 122 -5.46 -9.92 6.94
C LEU A 122 -5.01 -9.66 5.50
N GLY A 123 -3.98 -10.37 5.05
CA GLY A 123 -3.54 -10.32 3.67
C GLY A 123 -4.50 -11.01 2.71
N LEU A 124 -4.24 -10.82 1.42
CA LEU A 124 -5.03 -11.36 0.32
C LEU A 124 -5.27 -12.88 0.44
N ASP A 125 -4.26 -13.63 0.89
CA ASP A 125 -4.31 -15.09 1.06
C ASP A 125 -5.35 -15.56 2.08
N LEU A 126 -5.72 -14.69 3.03
CA LEU A 126 -6.60 -15.02 4.17
C LEU A 126 -7.98 -14.37 4.06
N GLN A 127 -8.10 -13.22 3.39
CA GLN A 127 -9.35 -12.50 3.23
C GLN A 127 -9.98 -12.73 1.85
N GLY A 128 -9.17 -13.15 0.88
CA GLY A 128 -9.53 -13.15 -0.53
C GLY A 128 -9.39 -11.76 -1.15
N GLY A 129 -9.56 -11.66 -2.46
CA GLY A 129 -9.47 -10.41 -3.19
C GLY A 129 -8.71 -10.57 -4.51
N VAL A 130 -8.18 -9.45 -5.03
CA VAL A 130 -7.50 -9.41 -6.33
C VAL A 130 -6.05 -8.98 -6.17
N HIS A 131 -5.18 -9.68 -6.89
CA HIS A 131 -3.76 -9.37 -7.04
C HIS A 131 -3.47 -8.99 -8.48
N PHE A 132 -2.80 -7.85 -8.67
CA PHE A 132 -2.31 -7.40 -9.97
C PHE A 132 -0.79 -7.20 -9.90
N LEU A 133 -0.09 -7.73 -10.88
CA LEU A 133 1.29 -7.36 -11.17
C LEU A 133 1.26 -6.44 -12.40
N MET A 134 1.61 -5.18 -12.19
CA MET A 134 1.61 -4.15 -13.23
C MET A 134 3.04 -3.80 -13.62
N GLU A 135 3.31 -3.74 -14.93
CA GLU A 135 4.60 -3.33 -15.48
C GLU A 135 4.49 -1.91 -16.05
N VAL A 136 5.42 -1.05 -15.63
CA VAL A 136 5.49 0.35 -16.05
C VAL A 136 6.30 0.43 -17.33
N ASP A 137 5.77 1.10 -18.35
CA ASP A 137 6.49 1.37 -19.59
C ASP A 137 7.54 2.47 -19.36
N MET A 138 8.76 2.02 -19.07
CA MET A 138 9.89 2.90 -18.79
C MET A 138 10.42 3.60 -20.03
N GLU A 139 10.21 3.02 -21.21
CA GLU A 139 10.60 3.65 -22.48
C GLU A 139 9.67 4.82 -22.79
N ALA A 140 8.37 4.64 -22.61
CA ALA A 140 7.39 5.72 -22.73
C ALA A 140 7.65 6.86 -21.74
N ALA A 141 8.10 6.55 -20.50
CA ALA A 141 8.48 7.57 -19.52
C ALA A 141 9.66 8.44 -20.00
N VAL A 142 10.70 7.81 -20.51
CA VAL A 142 11.89 8.51 -21.05
C VAL A 142 11.53 9.31 -22.30
N LEU A 143 10.74 8.72 -23.20
CA LEU A 143 10.26 9.37 -24.41
C LEU A 143 9.45 10.62 -24.09
N GLY A 144 8.45 10.53 -23.21
CA GLY A 144 7.63 11.66 -22.79
C GLY A 144 8.47 12.81 -22.21
N ARG A 145 9.46 12.51 -21.38
CA ARG A 145 10.39 13.51 -20.86
C ARG A 145 11.21 14.19 -21.96
N MET A 146 11.63 13.43 -22.98
CA MET A 146 12.36 13.99 -24.10
C MET A 146 11.47 14.83 -25.02
N GLU A 147 10.21 14.49 -25.19
CA GLU A 147 9.22 15.30 -25.93
C GLU A 147 8.96 16.64 -25.23
N ASP A 148 8.83 16.63 -23.89
CA ASP A 148 8.76 17.86 -23.09
C ASP A 148 10.00 18.72 -23.27
N ASN A 149 11.19 18.12 -23.20
CA ASN A 149 12.45 18.82 -23.44
C ASN A 149 12.52 19.38 -24.86
N LEU A 150 12.07 18.63 -25.87
CA LEU A 150 11.98 19.10 -27.26
C LEU A 150 11.10 20.34 -27.40
N SER A 151 9.92 20.33 -26.75
CA SER A 151 8.99 21.45 -26.73
C SER A 151 9.61 22.68 -26.05
N ASN A 152 10.27 22.49 -24.91
CA ASN A 152 10.95 23.53 -24.17
C ASN A 152 12.13 24.12 -24.95
N VAL A 153 12.96 23.27 -25.59
CA VAL A 153 14.05 23.71 -26.49
C VAL A 153 13.50 24.57 -27.61
N ARG A 154 12.38 24.16 -28.24
CA ARG A 154 11.72 24.94 -29.31
C ARG A 154 11.28 26.30 -28.79
N SER A 155 10.72 26.37 -27.60
CA SER A 155 10.27 27.62 -26.96
C SER A 155 11.43 28.56 -26.67
N ILE A 156 12.52 28.06 -26.09
CA ILE A 156 13.73 28.85 -25.78
C ILE A 156 14.37 29.40 -27.06
N LEU A 157 14.54 28.57 -28.10
CA LEU A 157 15.11 29.02 -29.37
C LEU A 157 14.25 30.12 -30.02
N ARG A 158 12.92 30.04 -29.92
CA ARG A 158 11.98 31.05 -30.40
C ARG A 158 12.10 32.35 -29.60
N GLU A 159 12.18 32.28 -28.30
CA GLU A 159 12.36 33.44 -27.40
C GLU A 159 13.67 34.19 -27.70
N LEU A 160 14.75 33.46 -27.87
CA LEU A 160 16.09 33.99 -28.18
C LEU A 160 16.23 34.43 -29.66
N ARG A 161 15.20 34.20 -30.46
CA ARG A 161 15.18 34.47 -31.93
C ARG A 161 16.33 33.76 -32.66
N ILE A 162 16.75 32.58 -32.18
CA ILE A 162 17.74 31.74 -32.85
C ILE A 162 17.01 30.85 -33.88
N ARG A 163 17.40 30.93 -35.14
CA ARG A 163 16.77 30.15 -36.24
C ARG A 163 17.44 28.78 -36.33
N SER A 164 16.67 27.72 -36.09
CA SER A 164 17.09 26.34 -36.38
C SER A 164 16.64 25.93 -37.79
N ARG A 165 17.44 25.14 -38.50
CA ARG A 165 17.10 24.48 -39.77
C ARG A 165 16.30 23.19 -39.57
N GLY A 166 16.32 22.64 -38.37
CA GLY A 166 15.57 21.46 -37.97
C GLY A 166 15.71 21.20 -36.47
N LEU A 167 14.66 20.68 -35.86
CA LEU A 167 14.61 20.27 -34.47
C LEU A 167 13.78 18.99 -34.43
N ALA A 168 14.41 17.87 -34.11
CA ALA A 168 13.77 16.56 -34.13
C ALA A 168 14.27 15.68 -33.01
N LEU A 169 13.38 14.81 -32.53
CA LEU A 169 13.72 13.67 -31.70
C LEU A 169 14.24 12.55 -32.63
N VAL A 170 15.43 12.05 -32.39
CA VAL A 170 16.07 10.99 -33.18
C VAL A 170 15.73 9.62 -32.63
N ASP A 171 15.75 9.50 -31.31
CA ASP A 171 15.34 8.33 -30.55
C ASP A 171 14.78 8.76 -29.17
N SER A 172 14.32 7.83 -28.34
CA SER A 172 13.72 8.11 -27.03
C SER A 172 14.61 8.92 -26.07
N SER A 173 15.91 9.05 -26.35
CA SER A 173 16.91 9.68 -25.49
C SER A 173 17.74 10.79 -26.16
N HIS A 174 17.45 11.14 -27.43
CA HIS A 174 18.29 12.00 -28.25
C HIS A 174 17.51 13.01 -29.05
N ILE A 175 17.74 14.30 -28.80
CA ILE A 175 17.25 15.43 -29.59
C ILE A 175 18.39 15.98 -30.45
N GLU A 176 18.11 16.22 -31.73
CA GLU A 176 19.02 16.84 -32.68
C GLU A 176 18.50 18.22 -33.08
N VAL A 177 19.34 19.23 -32.91
CA VAL A 177 19.08 20.61 -33.34
C VAL A 177 20.07 21.00 -34.43
N ARG A 178 19.58 21.40 -35.62
CA ARG A 178 20.39 21.77 -36.78
C ARG A 178 20.39 23.28 -36.98
N PHE A 179 21.57 23.86 -37.12
CA PHE A 179 21.79 25.30 -37.35
C PHE A 179 22.50 25.56 -38.67
N ALA A 180 22.27 26.75 -39.23
CA ALA A 180 22.94 27.20 -40.41
C ALA A 180 24.34 27.82 -40.13
N SER A 181 24.61 28.25 -38.87
CA SER A 181 25.87 28.86 -38.47
C SER A 181 26.41 28.28 -37.15
N ALA A 182 27.74 28.32 -37.00
CA ALA A 182 28.40 27.92 -35.77
C ALA A 182 28.09 28.88 -34.61
N ASP A 183 27.83 30.15 -34.90
CA ASP A 183 27.51 31.17 -33.89
C ASP A 183 26.12 30.89 -33.25
N ASP A 184 25.11 30.62 -34.07
CA ASP A 184 23.76 30.25 -33.61
C ASP A 184 23.80 28.99 -32.76
N ARG A 185 24.57 27.97 -33.18
CA ARG A 185 24.77 26.75 -32.37
C ARG A 185 25.41 27.07 -31.01
N SER A 186 26.43 27.92 -30.98
CA SER A 186 27.15 28.25 -29.74
C SER A 186 26.29 29.05 -28.77
N ARG A 187 25.51 30.02 -29.30
CA ARG A 187 24.54 30.79 -28.50
C ARG A 187 23.43 29.88 -27.94
N ALA A 188 22.86 29.01 -28.80
CA ALA A 188 21.87 28.05 -28.37
C ALA A 188 22.41 27.11 -27.29
N ARG A 189 23.63 26.58 -27.48
CA ARG A 189 24.27 25.71 -26.50
C ARG A 189 24.45 26.36 -25.14
N SER A 190 24.91 27.62 -25.09
CA SER A 190 25.13 28.35 -23.83
C SER A 190 23.83 28.46 -23.02
N GLU A 191 22.75 28.87 -23.66
CA GLU A 191 21.45 29.05 -23.00
C GLU A 191 20.77 27.72 -22.63
N LEU A 192 20.87 26.71 -23.51
CA LEU A 192 20.28 25.42 -23.25
C LEU A 192 21.01 24.65 -22.14
N LEU A 193 22.31 24.83 -21.98
CA LEU A 193 23.11 24.16 -20.95
C LEU A 193 22.65 24.56 -19.53
N ASP A 194 22.27 25.82 -19.34
CA ASP A 194 21.78 26.33 -18.06
C ASP A 194 20.35 25.85 -17.75
N ASN A 195 19.54 25.58 -18.80
CA ASN A 195 18.14 25.16 -18.64
C ASN A 195 17.94 23.65 -18.57
N PHE A 196 18.90 22.85 -19.09
CA PHE A 196 18.81 21.38 -19.14
C PHE A 196 20.09 20.73 -18.60
N PRO A 197 20.38 20.86 -17.31
CA PRO A 197 21.60 20.30 -16.70
C PRO A 197 21.66 18.77 -16.76
N GLU A 198 20.50 18.11 -16.94
CA GLU A 198 20.37 16.67 -17.08
C GLU A 198 20.74 16.11 -18.46
N LEU A 199 20.96 16.98 -19.47
CA LEU A 199 21.33 16.57 -20.82
C LEU A 199 22.81 16.80 -21.10
N GLN A 200 23.40 15.89 -21.86
CA GLN A 200 24.74 16.06 -22.43
C GLN A 200 24.65 16.72 -23.81
N PHE A 201 25.47 17.74 -24.01
CA PHE A 201 25.53 18.52 -25.24
C PHE A 201 26.77 18.16 -26.03
N GLN A 202 26.57 17.65 -27.26
CA GLN A 202 27.66 17.33 -28.18
C GLN A 202 27.51 18.14 -29.47
N ASN A 203 28.62 18.75 -29.91
CA ASN A 203 28.67 19.45 -31.18
C ASN A 203 29.07 18.47 -32.29
N ARG A 204 28.31 18.47 -33.37
CA ARG A 204 28.60 17.68 -34.56
C ARG A 204 28.42 18.55 -35.81
N GLU A 205 29.13 18.23 -36.86
CA GLU A 205 29.00 18.88 -38.19
C GLU A 205 28.75 17.82 -39.25
N ALA A 206 27.72 18.01 -40.03
CA ALA A 206 27.37 17.11 -41.12
C ALA A 206 26.58 17.88 -42.19
N ASN A 207 26.88 17.61 -43.47
CA ASN A 207 26.17 18.16 -44.62
C ASN A 207 26.05 19.70 -44.60
N ASP A 208 27.14 20.41 -44.30
CA ASP A 208 27.22 21.87 -44.15
C ASP A 208 26.26 22.46 -43.10
N LEU A 209 25.81 21.65 -42.17
CA LEU A 209 25.01 22.05 -41.00
C LEU A 209 25.78 21.85 -39.69
N TYR A 210 25.57 22.82 -38.80
CA TYR A 210 26.10 22.79 -37.45
C TYR A 210 25.05 22.16 -36.54
N ILE A 211 25.34 20.97 -36.06
CA ILE A 211 24.39 20.15 -35.28
C ILE A 211 24.75 20.23 -33.78
N LEU A 212 23.74 20.38 -32.96
CA LEU A 212 23.80 20.24 -31.51
C LEU A 212 22.99 19.02 -31.12
N ASP A 213 23.68 17.96 -30.66
CA ASP A 213 23.08 16.75 -30.14
C ASP A 213 22.88 16.92 -28.64
N LEU A 214 21.63 16.75 -28.16
CA LEU A 214 21.24 16.72 -26.76
C LEU A 214 20.88 15.28 -26.41
N ARG A 215 21.67 14.67 -25.53
CA ARG A 215 21.48 13.27 -25.15
C ARG A 215 21.24 13.15 -23.66
N MET A 216 20.32 12.29 -23.29
CA MET A 216 20.10 11.92 -21.91
C MET A 216 21.22 10.99 -21.41
N THR A 217 21.73 11.20 -20.20
CA THR A 217 22.73 10.31 -19.60
C THR A 217 22.06 9.05 -19.06
N GLN A 218 22.82 7.98 -18.92
CA GLN A 218 22.31 6.75 -18.31
C GLN A 218 21.86 6.96 -16.86
N ASP A 219 22.59 7.79 -16.10
CA ASP A 219 22.21 8.12 -14.72
C ASP A 219 20.90 8.90 -14.66
N THR A 220 20.69 9.86 -15.59
CA THR A 220 19.43 10.59 -15.70
C THR A 220 18.27 9.66 -16.08
N MET A 221 18.47 8.74 -17.01
CA MET A 221 17.44 7.74 -17.36
C MET A 221 17.06 6.89 -16.15
N LEU A 222 18.03 6.40 -15.40
CA LEU A 222 17.77 5.65 -14.17
C LEU A 222 17.04 6.49 -13.11
N GLN A 223 17.34 7.77 -13.01
CA GLN A 223 16.63 8.66 -12.10
C GLN A 223 15.17 8.85 -12.54
N ILE A 224 14.92 9.12 -13.83
CA ILE A 224 13.57 9.24 -14.39
C ILE A 224 12.76 7.96 -14.13
N GLN A 225 13.36 6.80 -14.35
CA GLN A 225 12.70 5.52 -14.09
C GLN A 225 12.27 5.36 -12.63
N ARG A 226 13.14 5.73 -11.67
CA ARG A 226 12.82 5.69 -10.24
C ARG A 226 11.70 6.66 -9.89
N ASP A 227 11.79 7.89 -10.38
CA ASP A 227 10.82 8.94 -10.10
C ASP A 227 9.45 8.58 -10.70
N THR A 228 9.43 8.05 -11.93
CA THR A 228 8.23 7.55 -12.60
C THR A 228 7.57 6.41 -11.81
N LEU A 229 8.36 5.44 -11.35
CA LEU A 229 7.85 4.33 -10.56
C LEU A 229 7.23 4.80 -9.24
N GLN A 230 7.91 5.72 -8.56
CA GLN A 230 7.41 6.31 -7.32
C GLN A 230 6.14 7.15 -7.55
N ALA A 231 6.07 7.92 -8.62
CA ALA A 231 4.90 8.70 -8.99
C ALA A 231 3.70 7.78 -9.32
N ASN A 232 3.92 6.76 -10.15
CA ASN A 232 2.89 5.78 -10.48
C ASN A 232 2.38 5.02 -9.26
N ARG A 233 3.29 4.62 -8.35
CA ARG A 233 2.92 3.99 -7.08
C ARG A 233 2.04 4.90 -6.23
N THR A 234 2.38 6.19 -6.13
CA THR A 234 1.59 7.17 -5.37
C THR A 234 0.21 7.38 -6.00
N THR A 235 0.15 7.48 -7.32
CA THR A 235 -1.12 7.59 -8.07
C THR A 235 -2.00 6.35 -7.86
N LEU A 236 -1.41 5.15 -7.92
CA LEU A 236 -2.14 3.91 -7.65
C LEU A 236 -2.69 3.85 -6.22
N LEU A 237 -1.90 4.26 -5.21
CA LEU A 237 -2.37 4.37 -3.83
C LEU A 237 -3.60 5.28 -3.74
N ASN A 238 -3.52 6.48 -4.30
CA ASN A 238 -4.64 7.43 -4.29
C ASN A 238 -5.89 6.86 -4.98
N ARG A 239 -5.72 6.11 -6.07
CA ARG A 239 -6.83 5.47 -6.79
C ARG A 239 -7.48 4.36 -5.99
N VAL A 240 -6.67 3.56 -5.32
CA VAL A 240 -7.15 2.45 -4.48
C VAL A 240 -7.84 2.97 -3.23
N ASP A 241 -7.31 4.04 -2.62
CA ASP A 241 -7.96 4.73 -1.50
C ASP A 241 -9.33 5.30 -1.91
N ALA A 242 -9.44 5.84 -3.14
CA ALA A 242 -10.71 6.33 -3.68
C ALA A 242 -11.74 5.21 -3.93
N LEU A 243 -11.29 3.96 -4.11
CA LEU A 243 -12.17 2.78 -4.17
C LEU A 243 -12.78 2.39 -2.82
N GLY A 244 -12.26 2.95 -1.72
CA GLY A 244 -12.68 2.59 -0.36
C GLY A 244 -12.26 1.18 0.07
N VAL A 245 -11.26 0.59 -0.61
CA VAL A 245 -10.73 -0.72 -0.25
C VAL A 245 -10.02 -0.63 1.09
N ALA A 246 -10.37 -1.51 2.02
CA ALA A 246 -9.69 -1.58 3.31
C ALA A 246 -8.27 -2.13 3.11
N GLU A 247 -7.28 -1.31 3.46
CA GLU A 247 -5.86 -1.68 3.57
C GLU A 247 -5.23 -2.30 2.31
N PRO A 248 -5.27 -1.58 1.19
CA PRO A 248 -4.65 -2.05 -0.04
C PRO A 248 -3.13 -2.08 0.09
N THR A 249 -2.51 -3.01 -0.60
CA THR A 249 -1.05 -3.08 -0.69
C THR A 249 -0.61 -2.62 -2.07
N VAL A 250 0.20 -1.56 -2.15
CA VAL A 250 0.84 -1.10 -3.39
C VAL A 250 2.34 -1.03 -3.18
N GLN A 251 3.07 -2.00 -3.73
CA GLN A 251 4.50 -2.17 -3.51
C GLN A 251 5.27 -2.28 -4.82
N GLN A 252 6.47 -1.72 -4.84
CA GLN A 252 7.40 -1.93 -5.94
C GLN A 252 7.94 -3.35 -5.92
N GLN A 253 8.00 -3.99 -7.10
CA GLN A 253 8.63 -5.29 -7.31
C GLN A 253 9.66 -5.20 -8.45
N GLY A 254 10.93 -5.36 -8.12
CA GLY A 254 12.00 -5.21 -9.11
C GLY A 254 12.21 -3.77 -9.57
N ALA A 255 12.64 -3.60 -10.83
CA ALA A 255 13.05 -2.31 -11.37
C ALA A 255 11.90 -1.52 -12.02
N ASN A 256 10.87 -2.19 -12.55
CA ASN A 256 9.84 -1.59 -13.39
C ASN A 256 8.41 -2.09 -13.10
N ARG A 257 8.20 -2.85 -12.02
CA ARG A 257 6.90 -3.45 -11.69
C ARG A 257 6.35 -2.93 -10.37
N ILE A 258 5.02 -2.91 -10.29
CA ILE A 258 4.25 -2.57 -9.09
C ILE A 258 3.24 -3.68 -8.85
N VAL A 259 3.25 -4.22 -7.64
CA VAL A 259 2.22 -5.14 -7.14
C VAL A 259 1.11 -4.32 -6.50
N VAL A 260 -0.12 -4.62 -6.87
CA VAL A 260 -1.33 -4.06 -6.27
C VAL A 260 -2.18 -5.21 -5.74
N GLU A 261 -2.35 -5.26 -4.43
CA GLU A 261 -3.22 -6.23 -3.76
C GLU A 261 -4.42 -5.50 -3.17
N LEU A 262 -5.60 -5.98 -3.51
CA LEU A 262 -6.88 -5.40 -3.11
C LEU A 262 -7.67 -6.44 -2.30
N PRO A 263 -7.43 -6.55 -0.99
CA PRO A 263 -8.17 -7.48 -0.15
C PRO A 263 -9.66 -7.13 -0.15
N GLY A 264 -10.52 -8.16 -0.18
CA GLY A 264 -11.97 -8.00 -0.16
C GLY A 264 -12.62 -7.61 -1.50
N VAL A 265 -11.86 -7.15 -2.49
CA VAL A 265 -12.38 -6.84 -3.83
C VAL A 265 -12.59 -8.13 -4.62
N GLN A 266 -13.80 -8.34 -5.12
CA GLN A 266 -14.16 -9.57 -5.85
C GLN A 266 -14.37 -9.36 -7.35
N ASP A 267 -14.57 -8.12 -7.80
CA ASP A 267 -14.68 -7.77 -9.22
C ASP A 267 -13.35 -7.21 -9.75
N PRO A 268 -12.54 -8.05 -10.43
CA PRO A 268 -11.31 -7.59 -11.03
C PRO A 268 -11.54 -6.57 -12.16
N ALA A 269 -12.64 -6.67 -12.88
CA ALA A 269 -12.91 -5.79 -14.01
C ALA A 269 -13.18 -4.35 -13.54
N GLN A 270 -13.86 -4.17 -12.41
CA GLN A 270 -14.03 -2.85 -11.79
C GLN A 270 -12.70 -2.27 -11.32
N ALA A 271 -11.89 -3.08 -10.64
CA ALA A 271 -10.58 -2.66 -10.19
C ALA A 271 -9.66 -2.26 -11.37
N ILE A 272 -9.63 -3.05 -12.44
CA ILE A 272 -8.87 -2.76 -13.66
C ILE A 272 -9.30 -1.43 -14.27
N ARG A 273 -10.60 -1.22 -14.42
CA ARG A 273 -11.14 0.04 -14.98
C ARG A 273 -10.62 1.27 -14.25
N ILE A 274 -10.47 1.20 -12.93
CA ILE A 274 -10.02 2.34 -12.11
C ILE A 274 -8.50 2.45 -12.10
N LEU A 275 -7.79 1.32 -11.97
CA LEU A 275 -6.33 1.32 -11.92
C LEU A 275 -5.68 1.71 -13.24
N GLN A 276 -6.22 1.26 -14.39
CA GLN A 276 -5.64 1.48 -15.71
C GLN A 276 -6.10 2.78 -16.40
N ARG A 277 -7.18 3.42 -15.95
CA ARG A 277 -7.61 4.67 -16.57
C ARG A 277 -6.52 5.73 -16.44
N ILE A 278 -5.96 6.12 -17.55
CA ILE A 278 -5.04 7.25 -17.65
C ILE A 278 -5.85 8.38 -18.29
N ALA A 279 -6.09 9.42 -17.51
CA ALA A 279 -6.73 10.62 -18.02
C ALA A 279 -5.90 11.83 -17.59
N THR A 280 -5.66 12.70 -18.55
CA THR A 280 -5.03 13.99 -18.31
C THR A 280 -5.82 15.09 -19.01
N LEU A 281 -5.63 16.33 -18.56
CA LEU A 281 -6.23 17.48 -19.20
C LEU A 281 -5.17 18.27 -19.97
N GLU A 282 -5.52 18.73 -21.16
CA GLU A 282 -4.78 19.74 -21.88
C GLU A 282 -5.66 20.99 -22.09
N PHE A 283 -5.06 22.14 -21.85
CA PHE A 283 -5.72 23.43 -22.02
C PHE A 283 -5.16 24.09 -23.29
N HIS A 284 -6.04 24.49 -24.18
CA HIS A 284 -5.71 25.07 -25.47
C HIS A 284 -6.50 26.38 -25.70
N LEU A 285 -6.11 27.13 -26.69
CA LEU A 285 -6.96 28.18 -27.26
C LEU A 285 -7.71 27.64 -28.49
N GLU A 286 -8.88 28.20 -28.77
CA GLU A 286 -9.50 28.02 -30.06
C GLU A 286 -8.58 28.58 -31.15
N ALA A 287 -8.45 27.89 -32.27
CA ALA A 287 -7.63 28.30 -33.38
C ALA A 287 -8.08 29.66 -33.93
N ALA A 288 -7.13 30.51 -34.25
CA ALA A 288 -7.46 31.82 -34.83
C ALA A 288 -8.16 31.68 -36.20
N PRO A 289 -9.13 32.53 -36.55
CA PRO A 289 -9.76 32.51 -37.89
C PRO A 289 -8.71 32.63 -38.98
N GLY A 290 -8.68 31.67 -39.92
CA GLY A 290 -7.71 31.64 -41.00
C GLY A 290 -6.35 31.02 -40.65
N ALA A 291 -6.20 30.36 -39.50
CA ALA A 291 -5.00 29.63 -39.14
C ALA A 291 -4.70 28.48 -40.14
N PRO A 292 -3.43 28.15 -40.38
CA PRO A 292 -3.06 27.02 -41.24
C PRO A 292 -3.63 25.71 -40.70
N ARG A 293 -4.10 24.81 -41.59
CA ARG A 293 -4.68 23.53 -41.16
C ARG A 293 -3.72 22.63 -40.36
N SER A 294 -2.43 22.86 -40.47
CA SER A 294 -1.39 22.15 -39.69
C SER A 294 -1.23 22.67 -38.27
N SER A 295 -1.84 23.82 -37.91
CA SER A 295 -1.72 24.41 -36.58
C SER A 295 -2.88 24.09 -35.65
N TYR A 296 -3.90 23.38 -36.09
CA TYR A 296 -5.05 23.02 -35.27
C TYR A 296 -5.58 21.62 -35.60
N GLN A 297 -6.31 21.04 -34.65
CA GLN A 297 -7.10 19.84 -34.82
C GLN A 297 -8.58 20.15 -34.57
N THR A 298 -9.47 19.41 -35.27
CA THR A 298 -10.92 19.60 -35.16
C THR A 298 -11.50 18.51 -34.25
N TYR A 299 -12.28 18.95 -33.28
CA TYR A 299 -12.94 18.06 -32.31
C TYR A 299 -14.45 18.31 -32.31
N ASP A 300 -15.23 17.26 -32.07
CA ASP A 300 -16.66 17.36 -31.85
C ASP A 300 -16.93 17.80 -30.42
N TYR A 301 -17.75 18.82 -30.24
CA TYR A 301 -18.22 19.26 -28.94
C TYR A 301 -19.73 19.06 -28.84
N VAL A 302 -20.16 18.24 -27.91
CA VAL A 302 -21.57 17.88 -27.70
C VAL A 302 -22.12 18.71 -26.54
N THR A 303 -23.18 19.45 -26.80
CA THR A 303 -23.94 20.17 -25.77
C THR A 303 -25.39 19.66 -25.74
N PRO A 304 -26.17 19.96 -24.71
CA PRO A 304 -27.60 19.65 -24.66
C PRO A 304 -28.40 20.24 -25.84
N GLU A 305 -27.87 21.26 -26.47
CA GLU A 305 -28.48 22.00 -27.60
C GLU A 305 -28.11 21.40 -28.97
N GLY A 306 -27.09 20.55 -29.05
CA GLY A 306 -26.61 19.90 -30.28
C GLY A 306 -25.09 19.69 -30.29
N ALA A 307 -24.60 19.03 -31.33
CA ALA A 307 -23.17 18.81 -31.54
C ALA A 307 -22.67 19.78 -32.63
N PHE A 308 -21.49 20.38 -32.41
CA PHE A 308 -20.78 21.20 -33.39
C PHE A 308 -19.27 20.95 -33.29
N THR A 309 -18.55 21.30 -34.35
CA THR A 309 -17.09 21.10 -34.42
C THR A 309 -16.33 22.34 -33.97
N VAL A 310 -15.27 22.16 -33.22
CA VAL A 310 -14.37 23.21 -32.74
C VAL A 310 -12.96 22.94 -33.23
N ASN A 311 -12.29 23.99 -33.74
CA ASN A 311 -10.90 23.92 -34.13
C ASN A 311 -10.01 24.34 -32.98
N VAL A 312 -9.30 23.40 -32.41
CA VAL A 312 -8.44 23.58 -31.24
C VAL A 312 -6.99 23.76 -31.68
N ASP A 313 -6.33 24.81 -31.22
CA ASP A 313 -4.92 25.08 -31.52
C ASP A 313 -4.03 23.96 -30.99
N ASN A 314 -3.00 23.58 -31.74
CA ASN A 314 -2.07 22.52 -31.31
C ASN A 314 -1.14 22.93 -30.13
N ASP A 315 -1.01 24.25 -29.87
CA ASP A 315 -0.16 24.74 -28.79
C ASP A 315 -0.85 24.53 -27.42
N VAL A 316 -0.27 23.69 -26.59
CA VAL A 316 -0.77 23.39 -25.24
C VAL A 316 -0.44 24.56 -24.31
N ILE A 317 -1.46 25.16 -23.69
CA ILE A 317 -1.29 26.23 -22.69
C ILE A 317 -0.82 25.64 -21.35
N LEU A 318 -1.46 24.54 -20.94
CA LEU A 318 -1.24 23.92 -19.64
C LEU A 318 -1.57 22.43 -19.73
N GLN A 319 -0.75 21.60 -19.08
CA GLN A 319 -1.02 20.17 -18.92
C GLN A 319 -1.54 19.85 -17.54
N GLY A 320 -2.20 18.71 -17.40
CA GLY A 320 -2.84 18.26 -16.16
C GLY A 320 -1.87 17.98 -15.00
N ASP A 321 -0.58 17.81 -15.27
CA ASP A 321 0.48 17.64 -14.27
C ASP A 321 0.64 18.85 -13.33
N ARG A 322 0.19 20.04 -13.78
CA ARG A 322 0.18 21.28 -13.00
C ARG A 322 -1.05 21.46 -12.12
N ILE A 323 -1.99 20.52 -12.17
CA ILE A 323 -3.17 20.54 -11.33
C ILE A 323 -2.83 19.99 -9.94
N SER A 324 -2.98 20.81 -8.91
CA SER A 324 -2.67 20.41 -7.53
C SER A 324 -3.88 19.86 -6.78
N ASN A 325 -5.10 20.27 -7.15
CA ASN A 325 -6.33 19.79 -6.52
C ASN A 325 -7.53 19.99 -7.46
N VAL A 326 -8.45 19.03 -7.41
CA VAL A 326 -9.72 19.10 -8.15
C VAL A 326 -10.85 18.68 -7.23
N ARG A 327 -11.96 19.41 -7.26
CA ARG A 327 -13.15 19.10 -6.44
C ARG A 327 -14.42 19.34 -7.24
N PRO A 328 -15.38 18.42 -7.20
CA PRO A 328 -16.72 18.70 -7.71
C PRO A 328 -17.39 19.74 -6.78
N SER A 329 -18.13 20.66 -7.34
CA SER A 329 -18.90 21.67 -6.62
C SER A 329 -20.15 22.04 -7.39
N LEU A 330 -21.05 22.76 -6.76
CA LEU A 330 -22.22 23.34 -7.42
C LEU A 330 -22.04 24.85 -7.54
N ASP A 331 -22.53 25.42 -8.62
CA ASP A 331 -22.58 26.88 -8.78
C ASP A 331 -23.72 27.49 -7.93
N GLN A 332 -23.88 28.80 -8.01
CA GLN A 332 -24.94 29.53 -7.29
C GLN A 332 -26.37 29.15 -7.72
N ASN A 333 -26.52 28.51 -8.89
CA ASN A 333 -27.78 28.05 -9.44
C ASN A 333 -28.02 26.56 -9.21
N GLY A 334 -27.11 25.88 -8.49
CA GLY A 334 -27.16 24.45 -8.27
C GLY A 334 -26.67 23.60 -9.45
N LEU A 335 -26.01 24.21 -10.45
CA LEU A 335 -25.46 23.48 -11.59
C LEU A 335 -24.08 22.89 -11.25
N PRO A 336 -23.79 21.67 -11.72
CA PRO A 336 -22.52 21.02 -11.48
C PRO A 336 -21.35 21.77 -12.11
N GLN A 337 -20.26 21.90 -11.37
CA GLN A 337 -19.00 22.45 -11.82
C GLN A 337 -17.83 21.75 -11.18
N VAL A 338 -16.65 21.81 -11.78
CA VAL A 338 -15.40 21.27 -11.25
C VAL A 338 -14.47 22.42 -10.93
N GLN A 339 -14.11 22.55 -9.65
CA GLN A 339 -13.12 23.51 -9.19
C GLN A 339 -11.72 22.93 -9.37
N ILE A 340 -10.86 23.63 -10.12
CA ILE A 340 -9.47 23.27 -10.35
C ILE A 340 -8.57 24.25 -9.60
N SER A 341 -7.56 23.69 -8.92
CA SER A 341 -6.47 24.45 -8.31
C SER A 341 -5.15 24.04 -8.95
N LEU A 342 -4.37 25.01 -9.37
CA LEU A 342 -3.06 24.82 -10.00
C LEU A 342 -1.92 25.03 -8.99
N ASP A 343 -0.76 24.46 -9.28
CA ASP A 343 0.48 24.80 -8.61
C ASP A 343 0.90 26.26 -8.92
N ALA A 344 1.97 26.75 -8.30
CA ALA A 344 2.40 28.13 -8.49
C ALA A 344 2.86 28.39 -9.94
N GLN A 345 3.47 27.43 -10.59
CA GLN A 345 3.99 27.55 -11.96
C GLN A 345 2.84 27.51 -12.98
N GLY A 346 1.91 26.56 -12.85
CA GLY A 346 0.72 26.49 -13.70
C GLY A 346 -0.18 27.71 -13.58
N GLY A 347 -0.36 28.22 -12.35
CA GLY A 347 -1.11 29.45 -12.12
C GLY A 347 -0.49 30.68 -12.81
N ASN A 348 0.83 30.80 -12.82
CA ASN A 348 1.53 31.88 -13.51
C ASN A 348 1.44 31.71 -15.05
N GLN A 349 1.55 30.47 -15.54
CA GLN A 349 1.49 30.16 -16.96
C GLN A 349 0.10 30.47 -17.53
N ILE A 350 -0.96 29.95 -16.92
CA ILE A 350 -2.33 30.19 -17.39
C ILE A 350 -2.71 31.67 -17.26
N ASN A 351 -2.26 32.37 -16.21
CA ASN A 351 -2.52 33.80 -16.04
C ASN A 351 -1.90 34.64 -17.15
N ARG A 352 -0.65 34.34 -17.55
CA ARG A 352 0.04 35.05 -18.64
C ARG A 352 -0.71 34.89 -19.95
N VAL A 353 -1.07 33.65 -20.30
CA VAL A 353 -1.75 33.38 -21.58
C VAL A 353 -3.17 33.95 -21.59
N THR A 354 -3.95 33.76 -20.53
CA THR A 354 -5.35 34.21 -20.48
C THR A 354 -5.49 35.72 -20.40
N ARG A 355 -4.52 36.43 -19.78
CA ARG A 355 -4.50 37.90 -19.75
C ARG A 355 -4.45 38.51 -21.15
N ASP A 356 -3.61 37.93 -22.01
CA ASP A 356 -3.41 38.43 -23.37
C ASP A 356 -4.49 37.95 -24.36
N ASN A 357 -5.35 37.02 -23.94
CA ASN A 357 -6.38 36.37 -24.72
C ASN A 357 -7.81 36.51 -24.14
N VAL A 358 -8.08 37.56 -23.35
CA VAL A 358 -9.41 37.83 -22.83
C VAL A 358 -10.40 38.04 -23.98
N GLY A 359 -11.55 37.37 -23.90
CA GLY A 359 -12.59 37.37 -24.95
C GLY A 359 -12.47 36.22 -25.96
N ARG A 360 -11.34 35.51 -26.03
CA ARG A 360 -11.19 34.30 -26.88
C ARG A 360 -11.78 33.09 -26.17
N MET A 361 -11.99 32.01 -26.90
CA MET A 361 -12.40 30.72 -26.36
C MET A 361 -11.18 29.93 -25.90
N MET A 362 -11.34 29.24 -24.80
CA MET A 362 -10.39 28.28 -24.23
C MET A 362 -11.03 26.90 -24.25
N ASP A 363 -10.31 25.97 -24.76
CA ASP A 363 -10.71 24.59 -24.97
C ASP A 363 -9.98 23.68 -23.99
N ILE A 364 -10.72 22.74 -23.39
CA ILE A 364 -10.16 21.76 -22.48
C ILE A 364 -10.39 20.39 -23.07
N LEU A 365 -9.29 19.73 -23.41
CA LEU A 365 -9.28 18.36 -23.89
C LEU A 365 -9.05 17.39 -22.74
N LEU A 366 -9.90 16.39 -22.63
CA LEU A 366 -9.66 15.18 -21.86
C LEU A 366 -8.96 14.17 -22.74
N ILE A 367 -7.78 13.77 -22.34
CA ILE A 367 -6.99 12.75 -23.02
C ILE A 367 -7.04 11.49 -22.17
N GLU A 368 -7.69 10.46 -22.67
CA GLU A 368 -7.74 9.12 -22.06
C GLU A 368 -6.81 8.20 -22.84
N THR A 369 -5.79 7.65 -22.18
CA THR A 369 -5.00 6.57 -22.77
C THR A 369 -5.73 5.26 -22.50
N ARG A 370 -6.10 4.57 -23.58
CA ARG A 370 -6.75 3.26 -23.55
C ARG A 370 -5.81 2.21 -24.11
N SER A 371 -5.89 1.00 -23.56
CA SER A 371 -5.16 -0.15 -24.09
C SER A 371 -6.09 -0.98 -24.96
N ARG A 372 -5.57 -1.48 -26.08
CA ARG A 372 -6.22 -2.45 -26.95
C ARG A 372 -5.30 -3.64 -27.13
N THR A 373 -5.78 -4.83 -26.82
CA THR A 373 -5.04 -6.06 -27.10
C THR A 373 -5.27 -6.48 -28.54
N ASN A 374 -4.21 -6.48 -29.31
CA ASN A 374 -4.21 -6.97 -30.70
C ASN A 374 -3.38 -8.25 -30.77
N LEU A 375 -3.86 -9.24 -31.54
CA LEU A 375 -3.05 -10.40 -31.88
C LEU A 375 -2.08 -9.99 -33.00
N VAL A 376 -0.80 -10.02 -32.71
CA VAL A 376 0.28 -9.70 -33.65
C VAL A 376 1.11 -10.96 -33.88
N ILE A 377 1.48 -11.23 -35.13
CA ILE A 377 2.36 -12.32 -35.46
C ILE A 377 3.80 -11.89 -35.16
N ASP A 378 4.50 -12.61 -34.28
CA ASP A 378 5.88 -12.33 -33.95
C ASP A 378 6.86 -12.74 -35.10
N GLU A 379 8.16 -12.45 -34.92
CA GLU A 379 9.19 -12.81 -35.90
C GLU A 379 9.32 -14.33 -36.14
N ASN A 380 8.76 -15.15 -35.27
CA ASN A 380 8.76 -16.60 -35.35
C ASN A 380 7.47 -17.16 -35.98
N GLY A 381 6.51 -16.30 -36.31
CA GLY A 381 5.23 -16.69 -36.90
C GLY A 381 4.17 -17.16 -35.89
N GLU A 382 4.39 -16.93 -34.60
CA GLU A 382 3.41 -17.24 -33.54
C GLU A 382 2.51 -16.04 -33.28
N GLU A 383 1.22 -16.29 -33.03
CA GLU A 383 0.27 -15.24 -32.59
C GLU A 383 0.55 -14.87 -31.13
N VAL A 384 1.02 -13.65 -30.91
CA VAL A 384 1.30 -13.08 -29.58
C VAL A 384 0.32 -11.93 -29.33
N GLU A 385 -0.21 -11.88 -28.12
CA GLU A 385 -1.02 -10.74 -27.68
C GLU A 385 -0.11 -9.52 -27.46
N ALA A 386 -0.24 -8.52 -28.32
CA ALA A 386 0.41 -7.22 -28.14
C ALA A 386 -0.60 -6.20 -27.61
N VAL A 387 -0.23 -5.51 -26.56
CA VAL A 387 -1.02 -4.41 -26.00
C VAL A 387 -0.56 -3.11 -26.65
N GLU A 388 -1.46 -2.50 -27.42
CA GLU A 388 -1.25 -1.20 -28.03
C GLU A 388 -1.99 -0.12 -27.23
N PHE A 389 -1.28 0.94 -26.87
CA PHE A 389 -1.88 2.11 -26.23
C PHE A 389 -2.26 3.13 -27.30
N PHE A 390 -3.47 3.66 -27.20
CA PHE A 390 -3.93 4.76 -28.04
C PHE A 390 -4.58 5.83 -27.17
N GLU A 391 -4.43 7.08 -27.62
CA GLU A 391 -5.03 8.23 -26.96
C GLU A 391 -6.41 8.52 -27.56
N ASP A 392 -7.42 8.56 -26.70
CA ASP A 392 -8.76 9.04 -27.02
C ASP A 392 -8.88 10.48 -26.50
N ARG A 393 -8.90 11.45 -27.42
CA ARG A 393 -8.92 12.87 -27.13
C ARG A 393 -10.32 13.43 -27.31
N ARG A 394 -10.92 13.92 -26.24
CA ARG A 394 -12.28 14.46 -26.25
C ARG A 394 -12.33 15.89 -25.71
N LEU A 395 -13.01 16.77 -26.43
CA LEU A 395 -13.29 18.13 -25.97
C LEU A 395 -14.38 18.11 -24.91
N ILE A 396 -14.06 18.53 -23.67
CA ILE A 396 -14.97 18.51 -22.53
C ILE A 396 -15.46 19.93 -22.15
N SER A 397 -14.74 20.97 -22.56
CA SER A 397 -15.14 22.35 -22.29
C SER A 397 -14.70 23.27 -23.41
N HIS A 398 -15.60 24.15 -23.83
CA HIS A 398 -15.37 25.22 -24.80
C HIS A 398 -15.94 26.51 -24.18
N ALA A 399 -15.10 27.24 -23.46
CA ALA A 399 -15.54 28.36 -22.64
C ALA A 399 -14.80 29.65 -22.96
N ARG A 400 -15.52 30.79 -22.89
CA ARG A 400 -14.92 32.11 -23.10
C ARG A 400 -14.08 32.54 -21.91
N ILE A 401 -12.90 33.06 -22.17
CA ILE A 401 -12.04 33.69 -21.18
C ILE A 401 -12.63 35.07 -20.83
N ASN A 402 -13.32 35.15 -19.71
CA ASN A 402 -13.97 36.40 -19.26
C ASN A 402 -12.98 37.36 -18.57
N SER A 403 -11.96 36.81 -17.93
CA SER A 403 -10.87 37.54 -17.25
C SER A 403 -9.62 36.69 -17.20
N ALA A 404 -8.46 37.29 -16.89
CA ALA A 404 -7.25 36.53 -16.63
C ALA A 404 -7.47 35.51 -15.52
N LEU A 405 -7.21 34.23 -15.81
CA LEU A 405 -7.37 33.17 -14.84
C LEU A 405 -6.23 33.18 -13.81
N GLY A 406 -6.54 32.79 -12.59
CA GLY A 406 -5.57 32.67 -11.50
C GLY A 406 -5.19 31.21 -11.24
N ARG A 407 -4.70 30.95 -10.01
CA ARG A 407 -4.38 29.59 -9.54
C ARG A 407 -5.63 28.74 -9.31
N GLN A 408 -6.80 29.34 -9.26
CA GLN A 408 -8.07 28.64 -9.08
C GLN A 408 -9.07 29.13 -10.11
N PHE A 409 -9.76 28.19 -10.74
CA PHE A 409 -10.86 28.45 -11.67
C PHE A 409 -11.83 27.26 -11.67
N VAL A 410 -12.96 27.41 -12.36
CA VAL A 410 -13.99 26.39 -12.46
C VAL A 410 -14.26 26.02 -13.91
N ILE A 411 -14.52 24.74 -14.14
CA ILE A 411 -15.06 24.22 -15.40
C ILE A 411 -16.56 24.05 -15.19
N THR A 412 -17.37 24.67 -16.04
CA THR A 412 -18.82 24.62 -16.03
C THR A 412 -19.36 23.95 -17.29
N GLY A 413 -20.65 23.63 -17.32
CA GLY A 413 -21.29 23.01 -18.49
C GLY A 413 -21.22 21.48 -18.51
N LEU A 414 -20.81 20.88 -17.38
CA LEU A 414 -20.75 19.44 -17.19
C LEU A 414 -22.06 18.94 -16.55
N THR A 415 -22.44 17.71 -16.85
CA THR A 415 -23.43 16.98 -16.05
C THR A 415 -22.83 16.61 -14.70
N GLN A 416 -23.66 16.27 -13.71
CA GLN A 416 -23.19 15.90 -12.39
C GLN A 416 -22.27 14.68 -12.42
N ARG A 417 -22.58 13.70 -13.27
CA ARG A 417 -21.78 12.51 -13.49
C ARG A 417 -20.40 12.87 -14.09
N GLU A 418 -20.40 13.67 -15.15
CA GLU A 418 -19.14 14.12 -15.78
C GLU A 418 -18.26 14.93 -14.83
N ALA A 419 -18.86 15.79 -14.01
CA ALA A 419 -18.11 16.59 -13.02
C ALA A 419 -17.47 15.71 -11.95
N MET A 420 -18.15 14.64 -11.49
CA MET A 420 -17.62 13.69 -10.53
C MET A 420 -16.55 12.79 -11.14
N ASP A 421 -16.83 12.18 -12.30
CA ASP A 421 -15.87 11.34 -13.02
C ASP A 421 -14.58 12.10 -13.33
N LEU A 422 -14.72 13.33 -13.85
CA LEU A 422 -13.59 14.19 -14.14
C LEU A 422 -12.80 14.53 -12.86
N SER A 423 -13.51 14.87 -11.80
CA SER A 423 -12.88 15.16 -10.52
C SER A 423 -12.14 13.94 -9.96
N LEU A 424 -12.74 12.75 -10.00
CA LEU A 424 -12.12 11.51 -9.56
C LEU A 424 -10.88 11.16 -10.39
N LEU A 425 -11.00 11.20 -11.72
CA LEU A 425 -9.91 10.89 -12.64
C LEU A 425 -8.71 11.81 -12.44
N ILE A 426 -8.95 13.10 -12.26
CA ILE A 426 -7.88 14.07 -12.09
C ILE A 426 -7.35 14.10 -10.66
N SER A 427 -8.22 13.98 -9.64
CA SER A 427 -7.80 13.95 -8.22
C SER A 427 -6.94 12.74 -7.89
N SER A 428 -7.23 11.59 -8.51
CA SER A 428 -6.42 10.38 -8.36
C SER A 428 -5.05 10.47 -9.04
N GLY A 429 -4.81 11.54 -9.82
CA GLY A 429 -3.56 11.82 -10.50
C GLY A 429 -3.41 11.10 -11.85
N SER A 430 -2.68 11.74 -12.76
CA SER A 430 -2.24 11.07 -13.99
C SER A 430 -1.10 10.11 -13.67
N LEU A 431 -1.06 8.99 -14.37
CA LEU A 431 0.11 8.11 -14.33
C LEU A 431 1.27 8.82 -15.04
N ALA A 432 2.44 8.79 -14.43
CA ALA A 432 3.65 9.37 -15.02
C ALA A 432 4.14 8.59 -16.25
N ALA A 433 3.76 7.33 -16.36
CA ALA A 433 3.94 6.50 -17.55
C ALA A 433 2.83 5.43 -17.62
N PRO A 434 2.50 4.94 -18.83
CA PRO A 434 1.56 3.85 -19.01
C PRO A 434 1.98 2.58 -18.27
N MET A 435 0.99 1.77 -17.85
CA MET A 435 1.23 0.49 -17.19
C MET A 435 0.36 -0.59 -17.80
N THR A 436 0.91 -1.79 -17.92
CA THR A 436 0.20 -2.99 -18.35
C THR A 436 0.06 -3.97 -17.19
N ILE A 437 -1.05 -4.69 -17.12
CA ILE A 437 -1.20 -5.82 -16.20
C ILE A 437 -0.52 -7.03 -16.82
N VAL A 438 0.54 -7.51 -16.16
CA VAL A 438 1.32 -8.69 -16.60
C VAL A 438 0.75 -9.95 -15.98
N GLU A 439 0.25 -9.86 -14.75
CA GLU A 439 -0.33 -10.97 -14.02
C GLU A 439 -1.56 -10.50 -13.23
N GLN A 440 -2.60 -11.31 -13.28
CA GLN A 440 -3.81 -11.13 -12.51
C GLN A 440 -4.16 -12.43 -11.81
N SER A 441 -4.39 -12.37 -10.50
CA SER A 441 -4.85 -13.50 -9.70
C SER A 441 -6.02 -13.08 -8.82
N VAL A 442 -7.04 -13.91 -8.74
CA VAL A 442 -8.22 -13.68 -7.92
C VAL A 442 -8.32 -14.80 -6.89
N ILE A 443 -8.33 -14.44 -5.63
CA ILE A 443 -8.53 -15.36 -4.51
C ILE A 443 -9.95 -15.16 -4.00
N GLY A 444 -10.78 -16.19 -4.17
CA GLY A 444 -12.16 -16.15 -3.68
C GLY A 444 -12.20 -16.07 -2.14
N PRO A 445 -13.23 -15.41 -1.56
CA PRO A 445 -13.35 -15.25 -0.11
C PRO A 445 -13.53 -16.58 0.62
N THR A 446 -14.13 -17.57 -0.01
CA THR A 446 -14.25 -18.93 0.53
C THR A 446 -12.89 -19.60 0.71
N MET A 447 -12.00 -19.44 -0.28
CA MET A 447 -10.61 -19.98 -0.22
C MET A 447 -9.80 -19.27 0.86
N GLY A 448 -9.90 -17.94 0.96
CA GLY A 448 -9.23 -17.17 2.01
C GLY A 448 -9.66 -17.61 3.42
N ARG A 449 -10.96 -17.79 3.64
CA ARG A 449 -11.51 -18.30 4.91
C ARG A 449 -11.03 -19.71 5.21
N GLU A 450 -11.03 -20.62 4.25
CA GLU A 450 -10.52 -21.98 4.43
C GLU A 450 -9.04 -21.99 4.82
N ASN A 451 -8.23 -21.17 4.16
CA ASN A 451 -6.81 -20.99 4.50
C ASN A 451 -6.62 -20.48 5.95
N LEU A 452 -7.43 -19.50 6.36
CA LEU A 452 -7.41 -18.96 7.73
C LEU A 452 -7.78 -20.05 8.76
N GLU A 453 -8.86 -20.81 8.52
CA GLU A 453 -9.27 -21.90 9.42
C GLU A 453 -8.20 -22.98 9.52
N GLN A 454 -7.62 -23.41 8.40
CA GLN A 454 -6.54 -24.40 8.39
C GLN A 454 -5.31 -23.87 9.11
N GLY A 455 -4.97 -22.60 8.92
CA GLY A 455 -3.87 -21.93 9.63
C GLY A 455 -4.10 -21.90 11.14
N ILE A 456 -5.28 -21.47 11.59
CA ILE A 456 -5.64 -21.46 13.02
C ILE A 456 -5.60 -22.87 13.62
N ARG A 457 -6.13 -23.88 12.92
CA ARG A 457 -6.05 -25.29 13.36
C ARG A 457 -4.61 -25.74 13.52
N GLY A 458 -3.74 -25.37 12.57
CA GLY A 458 -2.30 -25.67 12.65
C GLY A 458 -1.64 -25.06 13.89
N VAL A 459 -1.91 -23.78 14.19
CA VAL A 459 -1.42 -23.11 15.40
C VAL A 459 -1.94 -23.79 16.67
N GLN A 460 -3.23 -24.16 16.72
CA GLN A 460 -3.83 -24.86 17.87
C GLN A 460 -3.19 -26.21 18.12
N ILE A 461 -3.01 -27.03 17.08
CA ILE A 461 -2.37 -28.35 17.21
C ILE A 461 -0.93 -28.17 17.71
N ALA A 462 -0.15 -27.26 17.13
CA ALA A 462 1.22 -26.99 17.55
C ALA A 462 1.27 -26.55 19.03
N ALA A 463 0.40 -25.63 19.43
CA ALA A 463 0.32 -25.15 20.82
C ALA A 463 -0.04 -26.28 21.79
N ILE A 464 -1.02 -27.13 21.47
CA ILE A 464 -1.42 -28.27 22.31
C ILE A 464 -0.26 -29.24 22.48
N LEU A 465 0.43 -29.60 21.41
CA LEU A 465 1.58 -30.52 21.48
C LEU A 465 2.70 -29.97 22.35
N VAL A 466 3.03 -28.70 22.18
CA VAL A 466 4.06 -28.02 22.97
C VAL A 466 3.67 -27.92 24.43
N VAL A 467 2.43 -27.53 24.76
CA VAL A 467 1.90 -27.45 26.12
C VAL A 467 1.96 -28.81 26.80
N ALA A 468 1.51 -29.87 26.13
CA ALA A 468 1.56 -31.24 26.63
C ALA A 468 3.00 -31.68 26.90
N PHE A 469 3.91 -31.47 25.95
CA PHE A 469 5.33 -31.79 26.13
C PHE A 469 5.94 -31.09 27.33
N MET A 470 5.73 -29.78 27.48
CA MET A 470 6.28 -29.00 28.58
C MET A 470 5.73 -29.42 29.96
N LEU A 471 4.44 -29.75 30.04
CA LEU A 471 3.83 -30.24 31.28
C LEU A 471 4.38 -31.61 31.68
N LEU A 472 4.48 -32.53 30.74
CA LEU A 472 4.95 -33.90 30.99
C LEU A 472 6.44 -33.93 31.37
N TYR A 473 7.27 -33.17 30.65
CA TYR A 473 8.72 -33.24 30.80
C TYR A 473 9.25 -32.35 31.94
N TYR A 474 8.77 -31.06 32.02
CA TYR A 474 9.29 -30.07 33.01
C TYR A 474 8.41 -29.85 34.21
N ARG A 475 7.21 -30.45 34.28
CA ARG A 475 6.28 -30.39 35.43
C ARG A 475 5.96 -28.94 35.84
N ILE A 476 6.33 -28.48 37.07
CA ILE A 476 6.01 -27.13 37.57
C ILE A 476 6.72 -26.04 36.75
N PHE A 477 7.95 -26.26 36.32
CA PHE A 477 8.62 -25.34 35.39
C PHE A 477 7.95 -25.31 34.03
N GLY A 478 7.36 -26.44 33.60
CA GLY A 478 6.53 -26.51 32.40
C GLY A 478 5.27 -25.66 32.50
N ILE A 479 4.64 -25.56 33.68
CA ILE A 479 3.52 -24.63 33.88
C ILE A 479 3.97 -23.17 33.68
N ALA A 480 5.12 -22.78 34.26
CA ALA A 480 5.64 -21.42 34.07
C ALA A 480 5.97 -21.12 32.59
N ALA A 481 6.53 -22.09 31.88
CA ALA A 481 6.80 -21.94 30.45
C ALA A 481 5.52 -21.85 29.61
N ASN A 482 4.48 -22.63 29.91
CA ASN A 482 3.20 -22.58 29.22
C ASN A 482 2.47 -21.24 29.45
N VAL A 483 2.52 -20.70 30.67
CA VAL A 483 2.00 -19.34 30.92
C VAL A 483 2.79 -18.30 30.10
N ALA A 484 4.12 -18.42 30.06
CA ALA A 484 4.94 -17.53 29.23
C ALA A 484 4.65 -17.69 27.72
N LEU A 485 4.31 -18.89 27.26
CA LEU A 485 3.89 -19.13 25.88
C LEU A 485 2.57 -18.41 25.55
N ILE A 486 1.58 -18.51 26.46
CA ILE A 486 0.31 -17.76 26.30
C ILE A 486 0.59 -16.24 26.28
N MET A 487 1.44 -15.77 27.21
CA MET A 487 1.87 -14.36 27.21
C MET A 487 2.50 -13.96 25.88
N ASN A 488 3.34 -14.81 25.30
CA ASN A 488 3.98 -14.56 24.01
C ASN A 488 2.95 -14.44 22.87
N ILE A 489 2.01 -15.38 22.79
CA ILE A 489 0.96 -15.35 21.76
C ILE A 489 0.12 -14.07 21.88
N VAL A 490 -0.30 -13.71 23.10
CA VAL A 490 -1.04 -12.46 23.34
C VAL A 490 -0.25 -11.23 22.91
N LEU A 491 1.05 -11.17 23.20
CA LEU A 491 1.90 -10.05 22.79
C LEU A 491 2.12 -10.00 21.27
N ILE A 492 2.25 -11.14 20.59
CA ILE A 492 2.35 -11.19 19.12
C ILE A 492 1.10 -10.58 18.51
N PHE A 493 -0.10 -11.02 18.91
CA PHE A 493 -1.35 -10.47 18.40
C PHE A 493 -1.52 -8.99 18.75
N ALA A 494 -1.15 -8.56 19.94
CA ALA A 494 -1.23 -7.16 20.35
C ALA A 494 -0.34 -6.25 19.47
N VAL A 495 0.89 -6.68 19.19
CA VAL A 495 1.83 -5.90 18.37
C VAL A 495 1.39 -5.87 16.91
N LEU A 496 0.90 -7.00 16.37
CA LEU A 496 0.36 -7.05 15.00
C LEU A 496 -0.88 -6.17 14.83
N SER A 497 -1.70 -6.05 15.88
CA SER A 497 -2.96 -5.28 15.81
C SER A 497 -2.78 -3.76 15.98
N SER A 498 -1.69 -3.28 16.60
CA SER A 498 -1.63 -1.88 17.03
C SER A 498 -0.36 -1.11 16.67
N VAL A 499 0.78 -1.80 16.57
CA VAL A 499 2.08 -1.10 16.51
C VAL A 499 2.60 -0.97 15.09
N LEU A 500 2.31 -1.91 14.23
CA LEU A 500 2.82 -1.94 12.85
C LEU A 500 1.66 -2.14 11.87
N PRO A 501 1.60 -1.36 10.79
CA PRO A 501 0.69 -1.62 9.68
C PRO A 501 1.20 -2.85 8.89
N ALA A 502 1.10 -4.03 9.50
CA ALA A 502 1.55 -5.28 8.91
C ALA A 502 0.36 -6.19 8.68
N THR A 503 0.19 -6.65 7.46
CA THR A 503 -0.83 -7.63 7.10
C THR A 503 -0.38 -9.03 7.45
N LEU A 504 -1.25 -9.80 8.14
CA LEU A 504 -1.04 -11.21 8.39
C LEU A 504 -1.33 -12.00 7.12
N THR A 505 -0.32 -12.67 6.59
CA THR A 505 -0.40 -13.54 5.42
C THR A 505 -0.36 -15.01 5.82
N LEU A 506 -0.68 -15.94 4.90
CA LEU A 506 -0.55 -17.37 5.19
C LEU A 506 0.87 -17.78 5.62
N PRO A 507 1.97 -17.34 4.98
CA PRO A 507 3.32 -17.50 5.51
C PRO A 507 3.53 -16.82 6.87
N GLY A 508 2.84 -15.71 7.15
CA GLY A 508 2.86 -15.05 8.46
C GLY A 508 2.32 -15.96 9.58
N ILE A 509 1.25 -16.72 9.32
CA ILE A 509 0.74 -17.74 10.26
C ILE A 509 1.80 -18.82 10.51
N VAL A 510 2.49 -19.28 9.45
CA VAL A 510 3.62 -20.23 9.60
C VAL A 510 4.73 -19.61 10.47
N GLY A 511 4.99 -18.31 10.34
CA GLY A 511 5.89 -17.55 11.20
C GLY A 511 5.46 -17.59 12.68
N ILE A 512 4.16 -17.46 12.97
CA ILE A 512 3.63 -17.60 14.33
C ILE A 512 3.88 -19.02 14.88
N VAL A 513 3.58 -20.06 14.10
CA VAL A 513 3.85 -21.46 14.50
C VAL A 513 5.33 -21.67 14.82
N LEU A 514 6.21 -21.15 13.97
CA LEU A 514 7.65 -21.24 14.17
C LEU A 514 8.08 -20.51 15.46
N THR A 515 7.54 -19.33 15.72
CA THR A 515 7.87 -18.56 16.93
C THR A 515 7.34 -19.20 18.21
N VAL A 516 6.21 -19.92 18.16
CA VAL A 516 5.74 -20.76 19.28
C VAL A 516 6.78 -21.82 19.64
N GLY A 517 7.38 -22.49 18.65
CA GLY A 517 8.47 -23.42 18.85
C GLY A 517 9.71 -22.78 19.47
N MET A 518 10.16 -21.63 18.93
CA MET A 518 11.32 -20.89 19.45
C MET A 518 11.11 -20.33 20.86
N ALA A 519 9.89 -19.89 21.18
CA ALA A 519 9.57 -19.40 22.53
C ALA A 519 9.73 -20.47 23.60
N VAL A 520 9.45 -21.73 23.23
CA VAL A 520 9.64 -22.87 24.14
C VAL A 520 11.10 -23.27 24.22
N ASP A 521 11.86 -23.21 23.12
CA ASP A 521 13.28 -23.54 23.08
C ASP A 521 14.11 -22.69 24.08
N ALA A 522 13.84 -21.39 24.13
CA ALA A 522 14.46 -20.51 25.13
C ALA A 522 14.22 -20.98 26.57
N ASN A 523 12.99 -21.41 26.87
CA ASN A 523 12.66 -21.95 28.20
C ASN A 523 13.33 -23.30 28.47
N VAL A 524 13.41 -24.18 27.45
CA VAL A 524 14.13 -25.46 27.51
C VAL A 524 15.60 -25.25 27.82
N LEU A 525 16.24 -24.29 27.14
CA LEU A 525 17.64 -23.91 27.41
C LEU A 525 17.85 -23.43 28.83
N ILE A 526 17.00 -22.53 29.34
CA ILE A 526 17.06 -22.06 30.74
C ILE A 526 16.94 -23.22 31.70
N PHE A 527 15.95 -24.09 31.52
CA PHE A 527 15.69 -25.19 32.42
C PHE A 527 16.80 -26.26 32.39
N THR A 528 17.40 -26.49 31.23
CA THR A 528 18.55 -27.39 31.10
C THR A 528 19.76 -26.83 31.84
N ARG A 529 20.03 -25.51 31.73
CA ARG A 529 21.10 -24.86 32.48
C ARG A 529 20.85 -24.91 34.01
N ILE A 530 19.60 -24.73 34.46
CA ILE A 530 19.25 -24.88 35.85
C ILE A 530 19.54 -26.33 36.32
N LYS A 531 19.20 -27.36 35.51
CA LYS A 531 19.50 -28.77 35.82
C LYS A 531 21.01 -29.03 35.92
N GLU A 532 21.80 -28.47 34.99
CA GLU A 532 23.26 -28.59 35.02
C GLU A 532 23.86 -27.99 36.28
N GLU A 533 23.39 -26.79 36.71
CA GLU A 533 23.86 -26.15 37.93
C GLU A 533 23.47 -26.90 39.20
N LEU A 534 22.29 -27.53 39.22
CA LEU A 534 21.88 -28.43 40.29
C LEU A 534 22.76 -29.68 40.34
N HIS A 535 23.10 -30.24 39.16
CA HIS A 535 23.99 -31.40 39.08
C HIS A 535 25.41 -31.07 39.54
N ASN A 536 25.87 -29.85 39.31
CA ASN A 536 27.15 -29.30 39.77
C ASN A 536 27.16 -29.02 41.30
N GLY A 537 26.05 -29.27 41.99
CA GLY A 537 25.95 -29.16 43.46
C GLY A 537 25.57 -27.77 43.95
N LEU A 538 25.14 -26.84 43.12
CA LEU A 538 24.64 -25.53 43.55
C LEU A 538 23.31 -25.66 44.29
N PRO A 539 23.09 -24.88 45.38
CA PRO A 539 21.81 -24.82 46.03
C PRO A 539 20.70 -24.41 45.10
N PRO A 540 19.46 -24.91 45.24
CA PRO A 540 18.35 -24.67 44.31
C PRO A 540 18.10 -23.19 43.95
N GLN A 541 18.18 -22.29 44.93
CA GLN A 541 18.00 -20.84 44.69
C GLN A 541 19.13 -20.23 43.86
N GLN A 542 20.37 -20.67 44.05
CA GLN A 542 21.54 -20.24 43.29
C GLN A 542 21.53 -20.85 41.88
N ALA A 543 21.14 -22.11 41.75
CA ALA A 543 21.01 -22.80 40.49
C ALA A 543 19.98 -22.13 39.58
N ILE A 544 18.82 -21.66 40.09
CA ILE A 544 17.85 -20.86 39.32
C ILE A 544 18.51 -19.58 38.79
N SER A 545 19.16 -18.78 39.65
CA SER A 545 19.77 -17.52 39.20
C SER A 545 20.87 -17.75 38.17
N ALA A 546 21.80 -18.68 38.44
CA ALA A 546 22.91 -19.00 37.55
C ALA A 546 22.45 -19.57 36.21
N GLY A 547 21.38 -20.39 36.20
CA GLY A 547 20.80 -20.96 35.01
C GLY A 547 20.23 -19.89 34.07
N TYR A 548 19.47 -18.92 34.60
CA TYR A 548 18.97 -17.78 33.81
C TYR A 548 20.11 -16.90 33.27
N ASP A 549 21.10 -16.59 34.11
CA ASP A 549 22.20 -15.68 33.76
C ASP A 549 23.11 -16.31 32.67
N ARG A 550 23.38 -17.64 32.75
CA ARG A 550 24.17 -18.35 31.73
C ARG A 550 23.40 -18.63 30.43
N ALA A 551 22.11 -18.92 30.52
CA ALA A 551 21.29 -19.14 29.34
C ALA A 551 21.06 -17.86 28.52
N PHE A 552 21.09 -16.69 29.19
CA PHE A 552 20.81 -15.39 28.54
C PHE A 552 21.69 -15.12 27.32
N THR A 553 23.00 -15.29 27.43
CA THR A 553 23.94 -15.05 26.31
C THR A 553 23.65 -15.98 25.14
N THR A 554 23.45 -17.27 25.39
CA THR A 554 23.16 -18.26 24.35
C THR A 554 21.84 -17.98 23.64
N ILE A 555 20.80 -17.58 24.41
CA ILE A 555 19.49 -17.22 23.85
C ILE A 555 19.60 -15.95 23.02
N LEU A 556 20.34 -14.93 23.50
CA LEU A 556 20.54 -13.68 22.77
C LEU A 556 21.26 -13.93 21.43
N ASP A 557 22.37 -14.69 21.46
CA ASP A 557 23.16 -14.95 20.25
C ASP A 557 22.36 -15.73 19.20
N ALA A 558 21.63 -16.77 19.62
CA ALA A 558 20.82 -17.59 18.71
C ALA A 558 19.66 -16.79 18.10
N ASN A 559 18.97 -15.96 18.90
CA ASN A 559 17.85 -15.16 18.42
C ASN A 559 18.30 -13.95 17.61
N LEU A 560 19.47 -13.35 17.89
CA LEU A 560 20.02 -12.24 17.12
C LEU A 560 20.32 -12.66 15.69
N THR A 561 20.91 -13.84 15.48
CA THR A 561 21.19 -14.34 14.11
C THR A 561 19.90 -14.55 13.32
N THR A 562 18.87 -15.14 13.92
CA THR A 562 17.57 -15.32 13.28
C THR A 562 16.86 -13.99 13.03
N PHE A 563 16.98 -13.03 13.95
CA PHE A 563 16.44 -11.68 13.79
C PHE A 563 17.08 -10.95 12.61
N LEU A 564 18.41 -11.04 12.45
CA LEU A 564 19.12 -10.45 11.31
C LEU A 564 18.65 -11.05 9.96
N VAL A 565 18.44 -12.37 9.91
CA VAL A 565 17.87 -13.03 8.72
C VAL A 565 16.47 -12.50 8.44
N ALA A 566 15.63 -12.33 9.47
CA ALA A 566 14.28 -11.78 9.30
C ALA A 566 14.31 -10.32 8.81
N VAL A 567 15.27 -9.50 9.27
CA VAL A 567 15.48 -8.12 8.75
C VAL A 567 15.84 -8.13 7.27
N VAL A 568 16.71 -9.04 6.84
CA VAL A 568 17.07 -9.18 5.41
C VAL A 568 15.83 -9.59 4.60
N LEU A 569 15.06 -10.57 5.07
CA LEU A 569 13.81 -11.01 4.42
C LEU A 569 12.77 -9.87 4.36
N PHE A 570 12.68 -9.04 5.38
CA PHE A 570 11.81 -7.86 5.39
C PHE A 570 12.22 -6.82 4.35
N THR A 571 13.53 -6.61 4.18
CA THR A 571 14.06 -5.59 3.28
C THR A 571 13.96 -6.00 1.80
N ILE A 572 14.22 -7.28 1.51
CA ILE A 572 14.26 -7.81 0.12
C ILE A 572 12.91 -8.42 -0.26
N GLY A 573 12.15 -8.93 0.73
CA GLY A 573 10.90 -9.66 0.51
C GLY A 573 9.77 -8.77 0.02
N THR A 574 8.87 -9.37 -0.74
CA THR A 574 7.62 -8.76 -1.21
C THR A 574 6.42 -9.51 -0.64
N GLY A 575 5.27 -8.85 -0.52
CA GLY A 575 3.99 -9.43 -0.14
C GLY A 575 4.08 -10.49 0.99
N PRO A 576 3.78 -11.76 0.68
CA PRO A 576 3.74 -12.84 1.68
C PRO A 576 5.05 -13.08 2.45
N VAL A 577 6.22 -12.91 1.78
CA VAL A 577 7.54 -13.07 2.43
C VAL A 577 7.79 -11.98 3.46
N LYS A 578 7.36 -10.76 3.17
CA LYS A 578 7.46 -9.63 4.09
C LYS A 578 6.57 -9.84 5.33
N GLY A 579 5.34 -10.36 5.12
CA GLY A 579 4.44 -10.74 6.22
C GLY A 579 5.06 -11.79 7.16
N PHE A 580 5.68 -12.83 6.59
CA PHE A 580 6.44 -13.84 7.35
C PHE A 580 7.58 -13.20 8.15
N ALA A 581 8.38 -12.34 7.52
CA ALA A 581 9.53 -11.69 8.17
C ALA A 581 9.09 -10.82 9.36
N VAL A 582 8.00 -10.06 9.22
CA VAL A 582 7.46 -9.21 10.30
C VAL A 582 6.98 -10.07 11.48
N THR A 583 6.18 -11.10 11.22
CA THR A 583 5.70 -12.00 12.29
C THR A 583 6.85 -12.71 13.02
N LEU A 584 7.89 -13.10 12.28
CA LEU A 584 9.10 -13.70 12.84
C LEU A 584 9.87 -12.71 13.73
N MET A 585 10.10 -11.47 13.27
CA MET A 585 10.78 -10.43 14.08
C MET A 585 10.03 -10.14 15.36
N ILE A 586 8.72 -9.92 15.29
CA ILE A 586 7.85 -9.68 16.44
C ILE A 586 7.92 -10.87 17.40
N GLY A 587 7.79 -12.08 16.87
CA GLY A 587 7.82 -13.31 17.65
C GLY A 587 9.14 -13.53 18.38
N ILE A 588 10.29 -13.22 17.76
CA ILE A 588 11.60 -13.29 18.42
C ILE A 588 11.68 -12.31 19.59
N VAL A 589 11.30 -11.05 19.38
CA VAL A 589 11.37 -10.02 20.44
C VAL A 589 10.45 -10.37 21.61
N THR A 590 9.20 -10.77 21.31
CA THR A 590 8.22 -11.12 22.35
C THR A 590 8.59 -12.41 23.07
N SER A 591 9.13 -13.42 22.35
CA SER A 591 9.59 -14.68 22.97
C SER A 591 10.78 -14.48 23.90
N MET A 592 11.75 -13.66 23.53
CA MET A 592 12.86 -13.29 24.41
C MET A 592 12.37 -12.58 25.67
N PHE A 593 11.45 -11.64 25.54
CA PHE A 593 10.86 -10.94 26.68
C PHE A 593 10.13 -11.93 27.62
N THR A 594 9.26 -12.78 27.07
CA THR A 594 8.45 -13.70 27.87
C THR A 594 9.28 -14.82 28.51
N ALA A 595 10.29 -15.35 27.79
CA ALA A 595 11.17 -16.38 28.31
C ALA A 595 12.13 -15.85 29.40
N ILE A 596 12.76 -14.69 29.17
CA ILE A 596 13.78 -14.17 30.08
C ILE A 596 13.15 -13.43 31.28
N VAL A 597 12.18 -12.56 31.00
CA VAL A 597 11.59 -11.68 32.02
C VAL A 597 10.32 -12.32 32.61
N GLY A 598 9.40 -12.78 31.75
CA GLY A 598 8.11 -13.34 32.14
C GLY A 598 8.26 -14.65 32.94
N THR A 599 8.99 -15.62 32.37
CA THR A 599 9.20 -16.92 33.05
C THR A 599 9.97 -16.75 34.35
N ARG A 600 11.00 -15.87 34.36
CA ARG A 600 11.75 -15.59 35.61
C ARG A 600 10.85 -14.97 36.69
N ALA A 601 9.91 -14.08 36.30
CA ALA A 601 8.94 -13.52 37.24
C ALA A 601 8.03 -14.62 37.84
N LEU A 602 7.52 -15.53 36.99
CA LEU A 602 6.68 -16.65 37.45
C LEU A 602 7.43 -17.62 38.35
N VAL A 603 8.66 -18.00 37.99
CA VAL A 603 9.52 -18.87 38.82
C VAL A 603 9.85 -18.19 40.14
N ASN A 604 10.12 -16.88 40.15
CA ASN A 604 10.35 -16.12 41.37
C ASN A 604 9.09 -16.04 42.25
N LEU A 605 7.90 -15.96 41.66
CA LEU A 605 6.64 -15.98 42.42
C LEU A 605 6.42 -17.33 43.11
N ILE A 606 6.74 -18.44 42.43
CA ILE A 606 6.53 -19.81 42.93
C ILE A 606 7.59 -20.20 43.97
N TYR A 607 8.86 -19.91 43.68
CA TYR A 607 10.00 -20.40 44.46
C TYR A 607 10.75 -19.32 45.26
N GLY A 608 10.66 -18.04 44.89
CA GLY A 608 11.45 -16.94 45.45
C GLY A 608 11.14 -16.62 46.92
N ARG A 609 9.91 -16.90 47.39
CA ARG A 609 9.50 -16.69 48.80
C ARG A 609 9.95 -17.80 49.78
N ARG A 610 10.42 -18.94 49.26
CA ARG A 610 10.82 -20.09 50.09
C ARG A 610 12.30 -19.99 50.46
N ARG A 611 12.60 -19.78 51.73
CA ARG A 611 13.99 -19.64 52.25
C ARG A 611 14.82 -20.91 52.11
N GLU A 612 14.20 -22.09 52.30
CA GLU A 612 14.85 -23.40 52.18
C GLU A 612 14.10 -24.25 51.15
N LEU A 613 14.71 -24.44 49.97
CA LEU A 613 14.25 -25.36 48.94
C LEU A 613 15.09 -26.64 49.02
N ARG A 614 14.45 -27.78 49.34
CA ARG A 614 15.14 -29.10 49.38
C ARG A 614 15.22 -29.75 48.01
N SER A 615 14.31 -29.44 47.09
CA SER A 615 14.27 -29.96 45.71
C SER A 615 13.50 -29.04 44.77
N LEU A 616 13.81 -29.10 43.46
CA LEU A 616 13.08 -28.42 42.39
C LEU A 616 12.32 -29.45 41.55
N SER A 617 11.07 -29.16 41.21
CA SER A 617 10.27 -29.99 40.30
C SER A 617 10.51 -29.52 38.86
N ILE A 618 11.69 -29.89 38.28
CA ILE A 618 12.18 -29.40 36.99
C ILE A 618 12.34 -30.52 35.95
N GLY A 619 11.75 -31.69 36.14
CA GLY A 619 11.79 -32.77 35.16
C GLY A 619 11.72 -34.17 35.76
N ILE A 620 11.84 -35.19 34.89
CA ILE A 620 11.58 -36.61 35.25
C ILE A 620 12.63 -37.19 36.19
N VAL A 621 13.84 -36.62 36.27
CA VAL A 621 14.90 -37.10 37.18
C VAL A 621 14.92 -36.22 38.43
N PRO A 622 14.51 -36.70 39.58
CA PRO A 622 14.68 -35.96 40.82
C PRO A 622 16.18 -35.93 41.20
N VAL A 623 16.78 -34.74 41.11
CA VAL A 623 18.15 -34.55 41.61
C VAL A 623 18.08 -34.54 43.11
N LYS A 624 18.53 -35.60 43.77
CA LYS A 624 18.75 -35.60 45.22
C LYS A 624 19.94 -34.67 45.50
N ALA A 625 19.69 -33.61 46.25
CA ALA A 625 20.78 -32.80 46.79
C ALA A 625 21.64 -33.74 47.66
N THR A 626 22.89 -33.97 47.26
CA THR A 626 23.86 -34.68 48.11
C THR A 626 24.08 -33.82 49.35
N PRO A 627 23.86 -34.34 50.59
CA PRO A 627 24.11 -33.57 51.77
C PRO A 627 25.61 -33.22 51.82
N LEU A 628 25.93 -31.95 52.01
CA LEU A 628 27.29 -31.49 52.24
C LEU A 628 27.86 -32.31 53.40
N LYS A 629 28.90 -33.11 53.18
CA LYS A 629 29.66 -33.76 54.23
C LYS A 629 30.11 -32.68 55.24
N PRO A 630 29.86 -32.84 56.54
CA PRO A 630 30.40 -31.90 57.49
C PRO A 630 31.92 -31.96 57.43
N THR A 631 32.53 -30.79 57.27
CA THR A 631 34.00 -30.64 57.35
C THR A 631 34.50 -31.22 58.63
N PRO A 632 35.49 -32.16 58.63
CA PRO A 632 36.02 -32.70 59.87
C PRO A 632 36.64 -31.54 60.63
N GLY A 633 36.12 -31.35 61.86
CA GLY A 633 36.65 -30.39 62.83
C GLY A 633 38.13 -30.65 63.03
N LYS A 634 38.97 -29.60 62.95
CA LYS A 634 40.37 -29.62 63.37
C LYS A 634 40.37 -30.06 64.81
N GLY A 635 40.81 -31.33 65.05
CA GLY A 635 41.09 -31.83 66.38
C GLY A 635 42.16 -30.95 67.02
N GLN A 636 41.89 -30.54 68.25
CA GLN A 636 42.85 -30.00 69.17
C GLN A 636 43.95 -31.05 69.38
N ALA A 637 45.17 -30.67 69.03
CA ALA A 637 46.36 -31.35 69.50
C ALA A 637 46.83 -30.60 70.73
N ALA A 638 46.89 -31.36 71.86
CA ALA A 638 47.52 -30.98 73.07
C ALA A 638 49.05 -30.99 72.96
#